data_25573e9b9c6b44b2c138468ca06462c5
#
_entry.id   25573e9b9c6b44b2c138468ca06462c5
#
_cell.length_a   1.000
_cell.length_b   1.000
_cell.length_c   1.000
_cell.angle_alpha   90.00
_cell.angle_beta   90.00
_cell.angle_gamma   90.00
#
_symmetry.space_group_name_H-M   'P 1'
#
loop_
_entity.id
_entity.type
_entity.pdbx_description
1 polymer ?
#
loop_
_entity_poly.entity_id
_entity_poly.type
_entity_poly.pdbx_seq_one_letter_code
_entity_poly.pdbx_strand_id
1 'polypeptide(L)'
;MAKLSDPVTMLKGVGEVRAKQLAQLNIFTLRDLICHFPRGYEDRTKLVPIEKLEPDVPACFRAMVMNAPRTSHIRKGLDLTKVQVADTTGRLNVTFFNSRFAAQQLEYGREYIFYGAVSGDFIGYSMTNPVFEAPESQPVTTRRILPIYPLTAGLTNAALLRLVQQALAVCGLPEEILPAEVREKYGILPAERAYFAIHEPNSMAEAELAKKRMIFEEFFVFSAGLALMRAARKEKKTEPYTDFDMAPFYDSLPFTLTGAQSRAVGEILEDFRRGIPMNRLVQGDVGSGKTMVAAAAAYCAARNSAQTALMAPTEILAEQHFASLSALFVPLGVSVALLTGSMTGKQKKDVRERIAAGEVQVVIGTHALLSESTRFEHLGLVITDEQHRFGVGQRSRLSAKGEDPHLLVMSATPIPRTLALILYGDLDVSILDELPPGREPVDTFLVGESYRPRINAFIRKQVAEGHQCFVVCPAVEENEELGIKAASIWAETLQQTVFPDLRIALLHGQMKGAEKEAAMASFARGEADVMVATTVIEVGVDVPNATLMVIEDADRFGLSQLHQLRGRVGRGKAKSYCILTTHNRNPETLQRLKALCKTTDGFKIAEEDLRLRGPGDFFGSRQSGLPAFRVADLGCDLAAMKDAQQASADWIDAYGASDTPEANALRERIGDLFARSEGTMN
;
A
#
# COMPACT_ATOMS: atom_id res chain seq x y z
N MET A 1 17.61 -29.87 -22.45
CA MET A 1 16.54 -28.91 -22.13
C MET A 1 17.20 -27.67 -21.57
N ALA A 2 16.70 -26.49 -21.95
CA ALA A 2 17.15 -25.24 -21.36
C ALA A 2 16.72 -25.18 -19.89
N LYS A 3 17.48 -24.43 -19.07
CA LYS A 3 17.14 -24.22 -17.65
C LYS A 3 16.28 -22.97 -17.52
N LEU A 4 15.44 -22.91 -16.53
CA LEU A 4 14.63 -21.71 -16.19
C LEU A 4 15.49 -20.47 -15.93
N SER A 5 16.72 -20.65 -15.44
CA SER A 5 17.69 -19.58 -15.19
C SER A 5 18.42 -19.09 -16.44
N ASP A 6 18.27 -19.76 -17.59
CA ASP A 6 18.95 -19.35 -18.81
C ASP A 6 18.40 -18.02 -19.35
N PRO A 7 19.24 -17.19 -19.98
CA PRO A 7 18.84 -15.87 -20.44
C PRO A 7 17.85 -15.95 -21.62
N VAL A 8 16.92 -15.01 -21.70
CA VAL A 8 15.91 -14.94 -22.80
C VAL A 8 16.51 -14.76 -24.18
N THR A 9 17.78 -14.34 -24.27
CA THR A 9 18.51 -14.17 -25.53
C THR A 9 18.74 -15.47 -26.30
N MET A 10 18.58 -16.63 -25.65
CA MET A 10 18.66 -17.93 -26.34
C MET A 10 17.44 -18.24 -27.21
N LEU A 11 16.32 -17.53 -27.02
CA LEU A 11 15.11 -17.73 -27.81
C LEU A 11 15.26 -17.12 -29.20
N LYS A 12 14.70 -17.81 -30.23
CA LYS A 12 14.69 -17.31 -31.61
C LYS A 12 13.96 -15.97 -31.69
N GLY A 13 14.63 -14.99 -32.28
CA GLY A 13 14.06 -13.64 -32.44
C GLY A 13 14.29 -12.68 -31.27
N VAL A 14 15.07 -13.06 -30.27
CA VAL A 14 15.52 -12.17 -29.19
C VAL A 14 16.97 -11.73 -29.50
N GLY A 15 17.09 -10.66 -30.27
CA GLY A 15 18.35 -9.92 -30.45
C GLY A 15 18.49 -8.81 -29.43
N GLU A 16 19.58 -8.02 -29.49
CA GLU A 16 19.90 -6.96 -28.52
C GLU A 16 18.75 -5.96 -28.28
N VAL A 17 18.05 -5.54 -29.34
CA VAL A 17 16.94 -4.57 -29.24
C VAL A 17 15.79 -5.16 -28.42
N ARG A 18 15.41 -6.40 -28.73
CA ARG A 18 14.32 -7.08 -28.04
C ARG A 18 14.70 -7.47 -26.63
N ALA A 19 15.94 -7.83 -26.36
CA ALA A 19 16.43 -8.06 -25.01
C ALA A 19 16.34 -6.79 -24.14
N LYS A 20 16.67 -5.61 -24.70
CA LYS A 20 16.48 -4.32 -24.00
C LYS A 20 15.00 -4.01 -23.72
N GLN A 21 14.10 -4.33 -24.65
CA GLN A 21 12.65 -4.17 -24.45
C GLN A 21 12.13 -5.09 -23.34
N LEU A 22 12.56 -6.36 -23.32
CA LEU A 22 12.22 -7.31 -22.27
C LEU A 22 12.78 -6.88 -20.90
N ALA A 23 14.00 -6.34 -20.87
CA ALA A 23 14.61 -5.82 -19.65
C ALA A 23 13.81 -4.66 -19.02
N GLN A 24 13.12 -3.82 -19.82
CA GLN A 24 12.20 -2.79 -19.30
C GLN A 24 10.99 -3.38 -18.56
N LEU A 25 10.65 -4.65 -18.83
CA LEU A 25 9.62 -5.42 -18.15
C LEU A 25 10.21 -6.31 -17.02
N ASN A 26 11.48 -6.12 -16.67
CA ASN A 26 12.24 -6.98 -15.75
C ASN A 26 12.28 -8.45 -16.15
N ILE A 27 12.30 -8.73 -17.45
CA ILE A 27 12.38 -10.07 -18.02
C ILE A 27 13.80 -10.31 -18.54
N PHE A 28 14.59 -11.09 -17.81
CA PHE A 28 15.98 -11.42 -18.12
C PHE A 28 16.18 -12.90 -18.41
N THR A 29 15.43 -13.78 -17.73
CA THR A 29 15.53 -15.23 -17.81
C THR A 29 14.27 -15.86 -18.40
N LEU A 30 14.36 -17.15 -18.78
CA LEU A 30 13.20 -17.93 -19.22
C LEU A 30 12.14 -18.03 -18.13
N ARG A 31 12.56 -18.12 -16.85
CA ARG A 31 11.66 -18.08 -15.69
C ARG A 31 10.88 -16.77 -15.64
N ASP A 32 11.57 -15.64 -15.81
CA ASP A 32 10.88 -14.34 -15.77
C ASP A 32 9.84 -14.23 -16.88
N LEU A 33 10.17 -14.75 -18.07
CA LEU A 33 9.26 -14.74 -19.22
C LEU A 33 8.01 -15.61 -18.98
N ILE A 34 8.18 -16.85 -18.47
CA ILE A 34 7.07 -17.75 -18.14
C ILE A 34 6.23 -17.21 -16.97
N CYS A 35 6.86 -16.47 -16.05
CA CYS A 35 6.17 -15.83 -14.95
C CYS A 35 5.69 -14.40 -15.27
N HIS A 36 5.77 -13.95 -16.53
CA HIS A 36 5.16 -12.71 -16.98
C HIS A 36 3.72 -12.98 -17.40
N PHE A 37 2.79 -12.89 -16.44
CA PHE A 37 1.42 -13.32 -16.61
C PHE A 37 0.55 -12.32 -17.37
N PRO A 38 -0.49 -12.78 -18.10
CA PRO A 38 -1.46 -11.90 -18.75
C PRO A 38 -2.23 -11.07 -17.75
N ARG A 39 -2.50 -9.79 -18.10
CA ARG A 39 -3.41 -8.93 -17.32
C ARG A 39 -4.89 -9.22 -17.55
N GLY A 40 -5.22 -9.95 -18.65
CA GLY A 40 -6.58 -10.31 -19.02
C GLY A 40 -6.61 -11.18 -20.26
N TYR A 41 -7.79 -11.54 -20.70
CA TYR A 41 -8.00 -12.40 -21.86
C TYR A 41 -9.08 -11.82 -22.77
N GLU A 42 -8.93 -12.05 -24.08
CA GLU A 42 -9.95 -11.78 -25.08
C GLU A 42 -10.50 -13.11 -25.62
N ASP A 43 -11.77 -13.37 -25.43
CA ASP A 43 -12.43 -14.54 -26.00
C ASP A 43 -12.73 -14.29 -27.50
N ARG A 44 -11.91 -14.85 -28.37
CA ARG A 44 -12.06 -14.78 -29.81
C ARG A 44 -12.56 -16.11 -30.43
N THR A 45 -13.12 -16.99 -29.60
CA THR A 45 -13.60 -18.32 -30.04
C THR A 45 -14.92 -18.24 -30.79
N LYS A 46 -15.77 -17.26 -30.45
CA LYS A 46 -17.12 -17.12 -31.01
C LYS A 46 -17.09 -16.37 -32.33
N LEU A 47 -17.64 -17.01 -33.37
CA LEU A 47 -17.88 -16.36 -34.66
C LEU A 47 -19.28 -15.73 -34.66
N VAL A 48 -19.35 -14.43 -34.92
CA VAL A 48 -20.58 -13.66 -34.97
C VAL A 48 -20.90 -13.30 -36.42
N PRO A 49 -22.14 -13.47 -36.94
CA PRO A 49 -22.50 -13.02 -38.29
C PRO A 49 -22.44 -11.49 -38.40
N ILE A 50 -22.19 -10.98 -39.60
CA ILE A 50 -21.99 -9.52 -39.86
C ILE A 50 -23.21 -8.70 -39.39
N GLU A 51 -24.44 -9.19 -39.54
CA GLU A 51 -25.67 -8.50 -39.07
C GLU A 51 -25.74 -8.28 -37.55
N LYS A 52 -24.98 -9.09 -36.76
CA LYS A 52 -24.97 -9.04 -35.28
C LYS A 52 -23.74 -8.36 -34.73
N LEU A 53 -22.89 -7.76 -35.59
CA LEU A 53 -21.77 -6.95 -35.13
C LEU A 53 -22.27 -5.66 -34.50
N GLU A 54 -21.80 -5.38 -33.29
CA GLU A 54 -22.14 -4.15 -32.56
C GLU A 54 -21.03 -3.10 -32.73
N PRO A 55 -21.38 -1.81 -32.92
CA PRO A 55 -20.41 -0.72 -33.00
C PRO A 55 -19.49 -0.70 -31.78
N ASP A 56 -18.20 -0.48 -32.00
CA ASP A 56 -17.13 -0.39 -31.02
C ASP A 56 -16.91 -1.67 -30.15
N VAL A 57 -17.63 -2.76 -30.43
CA VAL A 57 -17.43 -4.05 -29.77
C VAL A 57 -16.59 -4.98 -30.67
N PRO A 58 -15.36 -5.37 -30.26
CA PRO A 58 -14.54 -6.27 -31.05
C PRO A 58 -15.16 -7.69 -31.12
N ALA A 59 -15.25 -8.25 -32.32
CA ALA A 59 -15.78 -9.57 -32.54
C ALA A 59 -15.04 -10.32 -33.65
N CYS A 60 -15.06 -11.67 -33.60
CA CYS A 60 -14.64 -12.53 -34.69
C CYS A 60 -15.81 -12.81 -35.63
N PHE A 61 -15.58 -12.72 -36.93
CA PHE A 61 -16.56 -13.11 -37.95
C PHE A 61 -15.87 -13.77 -39.14
N ARG A 62 -16.56 -14.62 -39.83
CA ARG A 62 -16.12 -15.28 -41.06
C ARG A 62 -16.75 -14.60 -42.25
N ALA A 63 -15.94 -14.20 -43.24
CA ALA A 63 -16.45 -13.53 -44.41
C ALA A 63 -15.60 -13.82 -45.66
N MET A 64 -16.22 -13.79 -46.81
CA MET A 64 -15.60 -13.92 -48.12
C MET A 64 -15.18 -12.55 -48.65
N VAL A 65 -14.02 -12.48 -49.27
CA VAL A 65 -13.51 -11.27 -49.95
C VAL A 65 -14.25 -11.07 -51.28
N MET A 66 -15.00 -9.98 -51.37
CA MET A 66 -15.90 -9.71 -52.50
C MET A 66 -15.27 -8.93 -53.66
N ASN A 67 -14.12 -8.33 -53.45
CA ASN A 67 -13.36 -7.62 -54.48
C ASN A 67 -11.85 -7.73 -54.24
N ALA A 68 -11.05 -7.62 -55.27
CA ALA A 68 -9.60 -7.56 -55.11
C ALA A 68 -9.18 -6.37 -54.25
N PRO A 69 -8.24 -6.55 -53.29
CA PRO A 69 -7.76 -5.44 -52.47
C PRO A 69 -7.20 -4.30 -53.33
N ARG A 70 -7.70 -3.08 -53.10
CA ARG A 70 -7.24 -1.88 -53.81
C ARG A 70 -6.43 -1.01 -52.89
N THR A 71 -5.13 -0.83 -53.23
CA THR A 71 -4.24 0.05 -52.50
C THR A 71 -4.16 1.42 -53.15
N SER A 72 -4.42 2.47 -52.42
CA SER A 72 -4.30 3.85 -52.83
C SER A 72 -3.25 4.55 -51.99
N HIS A 73 -2.34 5.29 -52.63
CA HIS A 73 -1.38 6.14 -51.93
C HIS A 73 -2.01 7.49 -51.70
N ILE A 74 -2.24 7.84 -50.44
CA ILE A 74 -2.94 9.11 -50.03
C ILE A 74 -1.93 10.24 -49.90
N ARG A 75 -0.80 9.98 -49.22
CA ARG A 75 0.32 10.91 -49.02
C ARG A 75 1.56 10.14 -48.64
N LYS A 76 2.73 10.77 -48.63
CA LYS A 76 4.01 10.14 -48.22
C LYS A 76 3.87 9.48 -46.84
N GLY A 77 4.02 8.16 -46.79
CA GLY A 77 3.91 7.35 -45.55
C GLY A 77 2.48 6.91 -45.17
N LEU A 78 1.48 7.13 -46.06
CA LEU A 78 0.09 6.70 -45.82
C LEU A 78 -0.48 5.98 -47.05
N ASP A 79 -0.43 4.65 -47.01
CA ASP A 79 -1.06 3.75 -47.97
C ASP A 79 -2.37 3.22 -47.39
N LEU A 80 -3.42 3.19 -48.18
CA LEU A 80 -4.75 2.74 -47.78
C LEU A 80 -5.16 1.55 -48.64
N THR A 81 -5.34 0.38 -48.07
CA THR A 81 -5.86 -0.80 -48.76
C THR A 81 -7.32 -1.01 -48.37
N LYS A 82 -8.23 -0.95 -49.32
CA LYS A 82 -9.66 -1.18 -49.13
C LYS A 82 -10.08 -2.52 -49.74
N VAL A 83 -10.91 -3.24 -49.00
CA VAL A 83 -11.52 -4.48 -49.46
C VAL A 83 -12.94 -4.56 -48.89
N GLN A 84 -13.89 -5.12 -49.66
CA GLN A 84 -15.23 -5.44 -49.21
C GLN A 84 -15.28 -6.93 -48.90
N VAL A 85 -15.87 -7.26 -47.76
CA VAL A 85 -16.09 -8.63 -47.32
C VAL A 85 -17.58 -8.86 -47.05
N ALA A 86 -18.08 -10.08 -47.23
CA ALA A 86 -19.45 -10.43 -47.01
C ALA A 86 -19.59 -11.85 -46.44
N ASP A 87 -20.60 -12.04 -45.62
CA ASP A 87 -21.14 -13.35 -45.28
C ASP A 87 -22.57 -13.49 -45.83
N THR A 88 -23.30 -14.52 -45.36
CA THR A 88 -24.67 -14.76 -45.77
C THR A 88 -25.66 -13.73 -45.22
N THR A 89 -25.24 -12.89 -44.24
CA THR A 89 -26.10 -11.96 -43.51
C THR A 89 -25.86 -10.50 -43.85
N GLY A 90 -24.66 -10.15 -44.31
CA GLY A 90 -24.32 -8.76 -44.57
C GLY A 90 -23.02 -8.53 -45.33
N ARG A 91 -22.71 -7.24 -45.56
CA ARG A 91 -21.46 -6.79 -46.19
C ARG A 91 -20.77 -5.77 -45.30
N LEU A 92 -19.43 -5.78 -45.31
CA LEU A 92 -18.61 -4.88 -44.50
C LEU A 92 -17.46 -4.33 -45.33
N ASN A 93 -17.20 -3.06 -45.21
CA ASN A 93 -16.01 -2.43 -45.79
C ASN A 93 -14.84 -2.51 -44.80
N VAL A 94 -13.74 -3.11 -45.22
CA VAL A 94 -12.53 -3.25 -44.43
C VAL A 94 -11.44 -2.36 -45.01
N THR A 95 -10.78 -1.59 -44.14
CA THR A 95 -9.71 -0.68 -44.53
C THR A 95 -8.46 -0.96 -43.71
N PHE A 96 -7.34 -1.14 -44.40
CA PHE A 96 -6.03 -1.32 -43.77
C PHE A 96 -5.15 -0.10 -44.07
N PHE A 97 -4.53 0.43 -43.04
CA PHE A 97 -3.57 1.54 -43.13
C PHE A 97 -2.15 0.97 -43.11
N ASN A 98 -1.32 1.36 -44.09
CA ASN A 98 0.09 0.99 -44.22
C ASN A 98 0.36 -0.52 -44.19
N SER A 99 -0.59 -1.36 -44.56
CA SER A 99 -0.47 -2.82 -44.54
C SER A 99 -0.27 -3.41 -45.94
N ARG A 100 1.01 -3.57 -46.33
CA ARG A 100 1.34 -4.32 -47.57
C ARG A 100 0.96 -5.80 -47.45
N PHE A 101 0.97 -6.35 -46.27
CA PHE A 101 0.59 -7.72 -45.94
C PHE A 101 -0.88 -8.02 -46.29
N ALA A 102 -1.82 -7.14 -45.95
CA ALA A 102 -3.21 -7.32 -46.28
C ALA A 102 -3.48 -7.35 -47.80
N ALA A 103 -2.80 -6.48 -48.55
CA ALA A 103 -2.94 -6.44 -50.00
C ALA A 103 -2.38 -7.71 -50.73
N GLN A 104 -1.40 -8.40 -50.15
CA GLN A 104 -0.78 -9.58 -50.69
C GLN A 104 -1.46 -10.88 -50.32
N GLN A 105 -2.12 -10.94 -49.17
CA GLN A 105 -2.67 -12.18 -48.63
C GLN A 105 -4.18 -12.35 -48.80
N LEU A 106 -4.90 -11.24 -48.97
CA LEU A 106 -6.35 -11.30 -49.20
C LEU A 106 -6.63 -11.58 -50.68
N GLU A 107 -7.26 -12.71 -50.97
CA GLU A 107 -7.60 -13.15 -52.32
C GLU A 107 -9.10 -13.02 -52.57
N TYR A 108 -9.48 -12.50 -53.74
CA TYR A 108 -10.89 -12.43 -54.18
C TYR A 108 -11.52 -13.83 -54.21
N GLY A 109 -12.74 -13.93 -53.64
CA GLY A 109 -13.49 -15.18 -53.60
C GLY A 109 -13.06 -16.16 -52.49
N ARG A 110 -12.05 -15.83 -51.70
CA ARG A 110 -11.59 -16.66 -50.56
C ARG A 110 -12.17 -16.19 -49.26
N GLU A 111 -12.43 -17.11 -48.35
CA GLU A 111 -12.93 -16.82 -47.01
C GLU A 111 -11.77 -16.61 -46.02
N TYR A 112 -11.98 -15.68 -45.10
CA TYR A 112 -11.08 -15.41 -43.98
C TYR A 112 -11.87 -15.19 -42.71
N ILE A 113 -11.21 -15.36 -41.58
CA ILE A 113 -11.74 -14.99 -40.27
C ILE A 113 -11.10 -13.68 -39.85
N PHE A 114 -11.95 -12.70 -39.60
CA PHE A 114 -11.55 -11.36 -39.20
C PHE A 114 -11.85 -11.14 -37.74
N TYR A 115 -11.01 -10.33 -37.06
CA TYR A 115 -11.27 -9.85 -35.71
C TYR A 115 -11.01 -8.35 -35.63
N GLY A 116 -11.97 -7.63 -35.09
CA GLY A 116 -11.88 -6.17 -34.87
C GLY A 116 -13.22 -5.59 -34.42
N ALA A 117 -13.24 -4.27 -34.18
CA ALA A 117 -14.46 -3.54 -33.91
C ALA A 117 -14.97 -2.87 -35.18
N VAL A 118 -16.29 -2.87 -35.39
CA VAL A 118 -16.92 -2.11 -36.46
C VAL A 118 -17.19 -0.69 -35.98
N SER A 119 -17.04 0.27 -36.89
CA SER A 119 -17.41 1.66 -36.70
C SER A 119 -18.39 2.08 -37.80
N GLY A 120 -19.30 2.97 -37.54
CA GLY A 120 -20.29 3.48 -38.49
C GLY A 120 -21.68 3.62 -37.87
N ASP A 121 -22.59 4.12 -38.71
CA ASP A 121 -24.00 4.33 -38.37
C ASP A 121 -24.89 3.41 -39.24
N PHE A 122 -26.21 3.65 -39.23
CA PHE A 122 -27.22 2.92 -40.01
C PHE A 122 -27.02 2.93 -41.53
N ILE A 123 -26.06 3.71 -42.05
CA ILE A 123 -25.79 3.84 -43.51
C ILE A 123 -24.73 2.86 -43.95
N GLY A 124 -23.89 2.34 -43.05
CA GLY A 124 -22.91 1.30 -43.33
C GLY A 124 -21.84 1.13 -42.29
N TYR A 125 -21.53 -0.10 -41.95
CA TYR A 125 -20.42 -0.45 -41.09
C TYR A 125 -19.11 -0.50 -41.86
N SER A 126 -18.04 -0.07 -41.19
CA SER A 126 -16.66 -0.22 -41.67
C SER A 126 -15.78 -0.74 -40.54
N MET A 127 -14.70 -1.44 -40.91
CA MET A 127 -13.72 -1.93 -39.95
C MET A 127 -12.32 -1.47 -40.36
N THR A 128 -11.55 -1.03 -39.38
CA THR A 128 -10.21 -0.50 -39.59
C THR A 128 -9.16 -1.42 -39.01
N ASN A 129 -8.16 -1.79 -39.81
CA ASN A 129 -7.04 -2.63 -39.44
C ASN A 129 -7.42 -3.92 -38.66
N PRO A 130 -8.43 -4.72 -39.11
CA PRO A 130 -8.70 -5.99 -38.43
C PRO A 130 -7.50 -6.93 -38.55
N VAL A 131 -7.40 -7.83 -37.56
CA VAL A 131 -6.57 -9.03 -37.71
C VAL A 131 -7.34 -10.05 -38.56
N PHE A 132 -6.66 -10.78 -39.42
CA PHE A 132 -7.30 -11.81 -40.23
C PHE A 132 -6.43 -13.05 -40.39
N GLU A 133 -7.05 -14.21 -40.52
CA GLU A 133 -6.44 -15.52 -40.69
C GLU A 133 -7.27 -16.36 -41.66
N ALA A 134 -6.59 -17.26 -42.41
CA ALA A 134 -7.29 -18.24 -43.24
C ALA A 134 -8.02 -19.27 -42.36
N PRO A 135 -9.20 -19.74 -42.73
CA PRO A 135 -9.96 -20.72 -41.93
C PRO A 135 -9.22 -22.04 -41.67
N GLU A 136 -8.37 -22.45 -42.61
CA GLU A 136 -7.59 -23.69 -42.56
C GLU A 136 -6.29 -23.56 -41.77
N SER A 137 -5.86 -22.32 -41.43
CA SER A 137 -4.64 -22.09 -40.66
C SER A 137 -4.81 -22.45 -39.18
N GLN A 138 -3.71 -22.83 -38.55
CA GLN A 138 -3.72 -22.94 -37.07
C GLN A 138 -4.03 -21.58 -36.45
N PRO A 139 -4.94 -21.52 -35.46
CA PRO A 139 -5.32 -20.29 -34.82
C PRO A 139 -4.14 -19.67 -34.06
N VAL A 140 -3.70 -18.50 -34.47
CA VAL A 140 -2.66 -17.74 -33.78
C VAL A 140 -3.24 -16.58 -33.02
N THR A 141 -4.14 -15.83 -33.64
CA THR A 141 -4.75 -14.61 -33.09
C THR A 141 -6.27 -14.59 -33.15
N THR A 142 -6.90 -15.47 -33.95
CA THR A 142 -8.36 -15.65 -34.05
C THR A 142 -8.75 -17.04 -33.55
N ARG A 143 -10.04 -17.28 -33.30
CA ARG A 143 -10.60 -18.58 -32.89
C ARG A 143 -9.96 -19.20 -31.65
N ARG A 144 -9.41 -18.39 -30.76
CA ARG A 144 -8.81 -18.81 -29.49
C ARG A 144 -9.06 -17.79 -28.39
N ILE A 145 -8.83 -18.16 -27.17
CA ILE A 145 -8.71 -17.20 -26.07
C ILE A 145 -7.30 -16.63 -26.13
N LEU A 146 -7.21 -15.31 -26.34
CA LEU A 146 -5.94 -14.64 -26.49
C LEU A 146 -5.54 -13.98 -25.16
N PRO A 147 -4.39 -14.35 -24.56
CA PRO A 147 -3.87 -13.66 -23.39
C PRO A 147 -3.35 -12.26 -23.77
N ILE A 148 -3.65 -11.26 -22.94
CA ILE A 148 -3.22 -9.88 -23.11
C ILE A 148 -2.19 -9.55 -22.04
N TYR A 149 -0.95 -9.34 -22.45
CA TYR A 149 0.17 -9.09 -21.56
C TYR A 149 0.37 -7.59 -21.27
N PRO A 150 0.98 -7.24 -20.13
CA PRO A 150 1.62 -5.94 -19.96
C PRO A 150 2.74 -5.78 -20.99
N LEU A 151 2.81 -4.63 -21.65
CA LEU A 151 3.74 -4.38 -22.77
C LEU A 151 4.55 -3.11 -22.51
N THR A 152 5.68 -3.00 -23.23
CA THR A 152 6.49 -1.79 -23.33
C THR A 152 6.54 -1.29 -24.78
N ALA A 153 7.00 -0.07 -24.99
CA ALA A 153 7.11 0.53 -26.30
C ALA A 153 7.93 -0.34 -27.28
N GLY A 154 7.36 -0.62 -28.45
CA GLY A 154 7.99 -1.43 -29.50
C GLY A 154 7.85 -2.95 -29.34
N LEU A 155 7.26 -3.45 -28.25
CA LEU A 155 6.95 -4.88 -28.08
C LEU A 155 5.45 -5.11 -28.31
N THR A 156 5.10 -6.05 -29.19
CA THR A 156 3.70 -6.40 -29.47
C THR A 156 3.26 -7.63 -28.68
N ASN A 157 1.95 -7.72 -28.38
CA ASN A 157 1.37 -8.89 -27.69
C ASN A 157 1.65 -10.21 -28.43
N ALA A 158 1.53 -10.20 -29.76
CA ALA A 158 1.83 -11.37 -30.59
C ALA A 158 3.31 -11.79 -30.54
N ALA A 159 4.24 -10.83 -30.45
CA ALA A 159 5.66 -11.13 -30.31
C ALA A 159 5.96 -11.75 -28.94
N LEU A 160 5.39 -11.19 -27.87
CA LEU A 160 5.58 -11.70 -26.52
C LEU A 160 4.96 -13.09 -26.35
N LEU A 161 3.73 -13.30 -26.84
CA LEU A 161 3.08 -14.61 -26.84
C LEU A 161 3.94 -15.69 -27.49
N ARG A 162 4.52 -15.40 -28.68
CA ARG A 162 5.42 -16.34 -29.37
C ARG A 162 6.66 -16.66 -28.55
N LEU A 163 7.22 -15.70 -27.84
CA LEU A 163 8.38 -15.93 -26.99
C LEU A 163 8.02 -16.81 -25.79
N VAL A 164 6.86 -16.55 -25.15
CA VAL A 164 6.34 -17.40 -24.06
C VAL A 164 6.12 -18.84 -24.53
N GLN A 165 5.49 -19.03 -25.68
CA GLN A 165 5.29 -20.35 -26.28
C GLN A 165 6.62 -21.08 -26.55
N GLN A 166 7.62 -20.37 -27.08
CA GLN A 166 8.96 -20.94 -27.28
C GLN A 166 9.61 -21.32 -25.94
N ALA A 167 9.48 -20.47 -24.90
CA ALA A 167 10.02 -20.76 -23.59
C ALA A 167 9.37 -22.01 -22.97
N LEU A 168 8.04 -22.10 -23.00
CA LEU A 168 7.29 -23.28 -22.53
C LEU A 168 7.69 -24.57 -23.26
N ALA A 169 8.06 -24.48 -24.54
CA ALA A 169 8.48 -25.65 -25.36
C ALA A 169 9.93 -26.11 -25.11
N VAL A 170 10.84 -25.19 -24.72
CA VAL A 170 12.29 -25.51 -24.64
C VAL A 170 12.79 -25.72 -23.21
N CYS A 171 12.16 -25.15 -22.20
CA CYS A 171 12.54 -25.31 -20.80
C CYS A 171 11.48 -26.09 -19.99
N GLY A 172 11.90 -26.63 -18.86
CA GLY A 172 10.97 -27.19 -17.90
C GLY A 172 10.09 -26.11 -17.27
N LEU A 173 8.98 -26.53 -16.67
CA LEU A 173 8.13 -25.65 -15.88
C LEU A 173 8.69 -25.46 -14.46
N PRO A 174 8.30 -24.38 -13.77
CA PRO A 174 8.56 -24.24 -12.34
C PRO A 174 8.03 -25.45 -11.57
N GLU A 175 8.81 -25.90 -10.57
CA GLU A 175 8.46 -27.04 -9.75
C GLU A 175 7.18 -26.80 -8.96
N GLU A 176 6.46 -27.90 -8.66
CA GLU A 176 5.29 -27.85 -7.79
C GLU A 176 5.73 -27.58 -6.35
N ILE A 177 5.23 -26.51 -5.76
CA ILE A 177 5.53 -26.10 -4.39
C ILE A 177 4.32 -26.21 -3.45
N LEU A 178 3.11 -26.40 -4.01
CA LEU A 178 1.92 -26.60 -3.20
C LEU A 178 1.67 -28.08 -2.95
N PRO A 179 1.61 -28.51 -1.69
CA PRO A 179 1.29 -29.91 -1.34
C PRO A 179 -0.02 -30.40 -1.95
N ALA A 180 -0.11 -31.70 -2.26
CA ALA A 180 -1.31 -32.27 -2.86
C ALA A 180 -2.56 -32.02 -2.00
N GLU A 181 -2.46 -32.17 -0.69
CA GLU A 181 -3.54 -31.93 0.28
C GLU A 181 -4.05 -30.49 0.25
N VAL A 182 -3.13 -29.50 0.11
CA VAL A 182 -3.50 -28.08 -0.04
C VAL A 182 -4.24 -27.86 -1.35
N ARG A 183 -3.72 -28.44 -2.45
CA ARG A 183 -4.36 -28.28 -3.77
C ARG A 183 -5.76 -28.88 -3.81
N GLU A 184 -5.96 -30.04 -3.21
CA GLU A 184 -7.28 -30.71 -3.11
C GLU A 184 -8.24 -29.91 -2.22
N LYS A 185 -7.81 -29.50 -1.02
CA LYS A 185 -8.63 -28.75 -0.05
C LYS A 185 -9.16 -27.43 -0.63
N TYR A 186 -8.36 -26.70 -1.39
CA TYR A 186 -8.71 -25.38 -1.93
C TYR A 186 -9.10 -25.38 -3.41
N GLY A 187 -9.12 -26.53 -4.06
CA GLY A 187 -9.46 -26.67 -5.49
C GLY A 187 -8.47 -25.91 -6.38
N ILE A 188 -7.18 -26.14 -6.17
CA ILE A 188 -6.07 -25.47 -6.87
C ILE A 188 -5.47 -26.40 -7.93
N LEU A 189 -5.26 -25.91 -9.14
CA LEU A 189 -4.66 -26.69 -10.22
C LEU A 189 -3.19 -27.06 -9.90
N PRO A 190 -2.70 -28.23 -10.39
CA PRO A 190 -1.25 -28.52 -10.40
C PRO A 190 -0.48 -27.47 -11.18
N ALA A 191 0.80 -27.21 -10.78
CA ALA A 191 1.66 -26.21 -11.40
C ALA A 191 1.76 -26.40 -12.92
N GLU A 192 2.04 -27.61 -13.39
CA GLU A 192 2.18 -27.94 -14.81
C GLU A 192 0.95 -27.47 -15.61
N ARG A 193 -0.24 -27.85 -15.18
CA ARG A 193 -1.47 -27.48 -15.88
C ARG A 193 -1.73 -25.98 -15.82
N ALA A 194 -1.47 -25.36 -14.67
CA ALA A 194 -1.73 -23.94 -14.47
C ALA A 194 -0.81 -23.03 -15.28
N TYR A 195 0.49 -23.33 -15.36
CA TYR A 195 1.43 -22.57 -16.18
C TYR A 195 1.13 -22.67 -17.68
N PHE A 196 0.61 -23.79 -18.17
CA PHE A 196 0.11 -23.85 -19.55
C PHE A 196 -1.21 -23.09 -19.71
N ALA A 197 -2.18 -23.33 -18.85
CA ALA A 197 -3.50 -22.76 -18.97
C ALA A 197 -3.56 -21.23 -18.79
N ILE A 198 -2.60 -20.64 -18.05
CA ILE A 198 -2.55 -19.18 -17.91
C ILE A 198 -2.09 -18.49 -19.20
N HIS A 199 -1.27 -19.16 -20.01
CA HIS A 199 -0.76 -18.62 -21.29
C HIS A 199 -1.54 -19.10 -22.51
N GLU A 200 -2.13 -20.29 -22.44
CA GLU A 200 -2.84 -20.93 -23.53
C GLU A 200 -4.13 -21.64 -23.03
N PRO A 201 -5.09 -20.88 -22.48
CA PRO A 201 -6.32 -21.50 -21.95
C PRO A 201 -7.23 -22.01 -23.09
N ASN A 202 -7.86 -23.16 -22.87
CA ASN A 202 -8.86 -23.72 -23.78
C ASN A 202 -10.26 -23.14 -23.52
N SER A 203 -10.51 -22.57 -22.34
CA SER A 203 -11.76 -21.91 -21.95
C SER A 203 -11.49 -20.76 -20.98
N MET A 204 -12.40 -19.78 -20.90
CA MET A 204 -12.31 -18.71 -19.91
C MET A 204 -12.32 -19.27 -18.47
N ALA A 205 -13.07 -20.34 -18.23
CA ALA A 205 -13.09 -21.02 -16.93
C ALA A 205 -11.71 -21.62 -16.58
N GLU A 206 -10.99 -22.18 -17.56
CA GLU A 206 -9.64 -22.69 -17.33
C GLU A 206 -8.64 -21.56 -17.05
N ALA A 207 -8.77 -20.43 -17.75
CA ALA A 207 -7.96 -19.23 -17.49
C ALA A 207 -8.16 -18.72 -16.05
N GLU A 208 -9.40 -18.67 -15.57
CA GLU A 208 -9.73 -18.26 -14.20
C GLU A 208 -9.17 -19.23 -13.15
N LEU A 209 -9.26 -20.54 -13.39
CA LEU A 209 -8.66 -21.54 -12.49
C LEU A 209 -7.13 -21.43 -12.46
N ALA A 210 -6.50 -21.18 -13.60
CA ALA A 210 -5.06 -20.94 -13.66
C ALA A 210 -4.66 -19.65 -12.92
N LYS A 211 -5.41 -18.57 -13.10
CA LYS A 211 -5.21 -17.31 -12.37
C LYS A 211 -5.39 -17.51 -10.86
N LYS A 212 -6.43 -18.22 -10.43
CA LYS A 212 -6.63 -18.57 -9.00
C LYS A 212 -5.43 -19.30 -8.43
N ARG A 213 -4.83 -20.24 -9.18
CA ARG A 213 -3.61 -20.96 -8.77
C ARG A 213 -2.43 -20.00 -8.59
N MET A 214 -2.17 -19.07 -9.50
CA MET A 214 -1.05 -18.15 -9.41
C MET A 214 -1.20 -17.19 -8.22
N ILE A 215 -2.42 -16.65 -8.02
CA ILE A 215 -2.74 -15.80 -6.86
C ILE A 215 -2.51 -16.56 -5.55
N PHE A 216 -3.05 -17.77 -5.44
CA PHE A 216 -2.90 -18.59 -4.24
C PHE A 216 -1.43 -18.93 -3.97
N GLU A 217 -0.65 -19.28 -5.00
CA GLU A 217 0.77 -19.58 -4.87
C GLU A 217 1.57 -18.38 -4.35
N GLU A 218 1.36 -17.19 -4.91
CA GLU A 218 2.05 -15.99 -4.46
C GLU A 218 1.79 -15.70 -2.97
N PHE A 219 0.54 -15.81 -2.56
CA PHE A 219 0.17 -15.61 -1.15
C PHE A 219 0.65 -16.73 -0.24
N PHE A 220 0.66 -17.98 -0.71
CA PHE A 220 1.18 -19.11 0.06
C PHE A 220 2.68 -18.97 0.32
N VAL A 221 3.48 -18.66 -0.70
CA VAL A 221 4.93 -18.43 -0.58
C VAL A 221 5.23 -17.28 0.37
N PHE A 222 4.51 -16.19 0.23
CA PHE A 222 4.65 -15.02 1.10
C PHE A 222 4.31 -15.35 2.56
N SER A 223 3.16 -15.98 2.79
CA SER A 223 2.71 -16.34 4.14
C SER A 223 3.61 -17.39 4.80
N ALA A 224 4.09 -18.37 4.02
CA ALA A 224 5.06 -19.35 4.50
C ALA A 224 6.39 -18.70 4.90
N GLY A 225 6.87 -17.72 4.12
CA GLY A 225 8.06 -16.95 4.49
C GLY A 225 7.91 -16.20 5.81
N LEU A 226 6.77 -15.54 6.01
CA LEU A 226 6.47 -14.87 7.28
C LEU A 226 6.35 -15.86 8.46
N ALA A 227 5.75 -17.03 8.23
CA ALA A 227 5.62 -18.07 9.25
C ALA A 227 6.99 -18.64 9.65
N LEU A 228 7.90 -18.85 8.69
CA LEU A 228 9.29 -19.26 8.96
C LEU A 228 10.05 -18.20 9.75
N MET A 229 9.91 -16.91 9.43
CA MET A 229 10.52 -15.83 10.20
C MET A 229 10.01 -15.81 11.65
N ARG A 230 8.71 -16.05 11.85
CA ARG A 230 8.13 -16.17 13.20
C ARG A 230 8.66 -17.40 13.95
N ALA A 231 8.80 -18.54 13.26
CA ALA A 231 9.35 -19.75 13.86
C ALA A 231 10.81 -19.54 14.31
N ALA A 232 11.65 -18.95 13.46
CA ALA A 232 13.05 -18.62 13.78
C ALA A 232 13.14 -17.63 14.98
N ARG A 233 12.20 -16.71 15.14
CA ARG A 233 12.14 -15.83 16.31
C ARG A 233 11.84 -16.60 17.60
N LYS A 234 10.96 -17.62 17.55
CA LYS A 234 10.62 -18.43 18.72
C LYS A 234 11.81 -19.25 19.25
N GLU A 235 12.84 -19.47 18.42
CA GLU A 235 14.08 -20.12 18.84
C GLU A 235 15.01 -19.19 19.63
N LYS A 236 14.85 -17.87 19.49
CA LYS A 236 15.58 -16.88 20.28
C LYS A 236 15.08 -16.88 21.72
N LYS A 237 16.00 -16.66 22.64
CA LYS A 237 15.69 -16.58 24.07
C LYS A 237 16.04 -15.21 24.60
N THR A 238 15.18 -14.66 25.44
CA THR A 238 15.46 -13.49 26.26
C THR A 238 15.15 -13.82 27.71
N GLU A 239 15.66 -13.04 28.64
CA GLU A 239 15.31 -13.25 30.05
C GLU A 239 13.83 -12.93 30.28
N PRO A 240 13.03 -13.89 30.80
CA PRO A 240 11.63 -13.60 31.10
C PRO A 240 11.56 -12.61 32.27
N TYR A 241 10.67 -11.64 32.16
CA TYR A 241 10.39 -10.76 33.27
C TYR A 241 9.65 -11.51 34.38
N THR A 242 9.92 -11.15 35.61
CA THR A 242 9.41 -11.85 36.80
C THR A 242 8.55 -10.96 37.69
N ASP A 243 8.77 -9.64 37.67
CA ASP A 243 7.98 -8.68 38.43
C ASP A 243 6.87 -8.06 37.55
N PHE A 244 5.64 -8.41 37.86
CA PHE A 244 4.43 -7.97 37.18
C PHE A 244 3.47 -7.19 38.11
N ASP A 245 4.01 -6.56 39.16
CA ASP A 245 3.19 -5.70 40.02
C ASP A 245 2.87 -4.38 39.30
N MET A 246 1.73 -4.37 38.60
CA MET A 246 1.20 -3.24 37.86
C MET A 246 0.24 -2.35 38.69
N ALA A 247 -0.08 -2.72 39.96
CA ALA A 247 -1.01 -1.98 40.76
C ALA A 247 -0.60 -0.50 40.95
N PRO A 248 0.67 -0.17 41.31
CA PRO A 248 1.07 1.22 41.45
C PRO A 248 0.91 2.04 40.16
N PHE A 249 1.12 1.42 39.01
CA PHE A 249 0.91 2.08 37.72
C PHE A 249 -0.57 2.38 37.48
N TYR A 250 -1.45 1.39 37.65
CA TYR A 250 -2.88 1.58 37.44
C TYR A 250 -3.48 2.61 38.43
N ASP A 251 -3.05 2.60 39.68
CA ASP A 251 -3.50 3.54 40.70
C ASP A 251 -3.05 5.00 40.44
N SER A 252 -1.96 5.19 39.71
CA SER A 252 -1.44 6.49 39.31
C SER A 252 -2.19 7.14 38.15
N LEU A 253 -3.00 6.37 37.41
CA LEU A 253 -3.73 6.87 36.24
C LEU A 253 -4.95 7.69 36.69
N PRO A 254 -5.18 8.89 36.10
CA PRO A 254 -6.37 9.71 36.42
C PRO A 254 -7.67 9.16 35.76
N PHE A 255 -7.61 7.99 35.11
CA PHE A 255 -8.71 7.33 34.42
C PHE A 255 -8.50 5.82 34.42
N THR A 256 -9.55 5.07 34.16
CA THR A 256 -9.47 3.62 33.96
C THR A 256 -9.14 3.31 32.48
N LEU A 257 -8.31 2.31 32.25
CA LEU A 257 -8.04 1.82 30.90
C LEU A 257 -9.31 1.26 30.26
N THR A 258 -9.47 1.44 28.95
CA THR A 258 -10.54 0.77 28.18
C THR A 258 -10.32 -0.74 28.15
N GLY A 259 -11.37 -1.50 27.81
CA GLY A 259 -11.26 -2.94 27.64
C GLY A 259 -10.20 -3.32 26.60
N ALA A 260 -10.13 -2.58 25.49
CA ALA A 260 -9.13 -2.78 24.45
C ALA A 260 -7.70 -2.49 24.92
N GLN A 261 -7.50 -1.42 25.69
CA GLN A 261 -6.19 -1.12 26.27
C GLN A 261 -5.75 -2.19 27.27
N SER A 262 -6.66 -2.62 28.15
CA SER A 262 -6.40 -3.67 29.13
C SER A 262 -6.04 -5.00 28.48
N ARG A 263 -6.74 -5.39 27.40
CA ARG A 263 -6.38 -6.58 26.60
C ARG A 263 -4.96 -6.46 26.03
N ALA A 264 -4.66 -5.32 25.37
CA ALA A 264 -3.35 -5.11 24.74
C ALA A 264 -2.21 -5.14 25.79
N VAL A 265 -2.40 -4.52 26.95
CA VAL A 265 -1.43 -4.62 28.07
C VAL A 265 -1.29 -6.06 28.52
N GLY A 266 -2.39 -6.80 28.73
CA GLY A 266 -2.36 -8.21 29.11
C GLY A 266 -1.57 -9.08 28.13
N GLU A 267 -1.76 -8.88 26.81
CA GLU A 267 -1.02 -9.57 25.74
C GLU A 267 0.49 -9.27 25.79
N ILE A 268 0.87 -8.01 26.05
CA ILE A 268 2.28 -7.61 26.19
C ILE A 268 2.91 -8.26 27.44
N LEU A 269 2.22 -8.21 28.57
CA LEU A 269 2.71 -8.82 29.82
C LEU A 269 2.88 -10.35 29.68
N GLU A 270 1.98 -10.98 28.94
CA GLU A 270 2.10 -12.41 28.63
C GLU A 270 3.31 -12.71 27.73
N ASP A 271 3.57 -11.85 26.72
CA ASP A 271 4.78 -12.00 25.89
C ASP A 271 6.05 -11.85 26.74
N PHE A 272 6.10 -10.93 27.69
CA PHE A 272 7.25 -10.75 28.59
C PHE A 272 7.51 -11.98 29.49
N ARG A 273 6.47 -12.76 29.84
CA ARG A 273 6.61 -14.00 30.60
C ARG A 273 7.21 -15.16 29.83
N ARG A 274 7.08 -15.14 28.47
CA ARG A 274 7.43 -16.30 27.65
C ARG A 274 8.92 -16.52 27.48
N GLY A 275 9.78 -15.57 27.83
CA GLY A 275 11.23 -15.67 27.61
C GLY A 275 11.61 -15.72 26.12
N ILE A 276 10.76 -15.18 25.26
CA ILE A 276 10.96 -15.03 23.82
C ILE A 276 10.85 -13.53 23.50
N PRO A 277 11.72 -12.94 22.68
CA PRO A 277 11.62 -11.55 22.33
C PRO A 277 10.25 -11.23 21.72
N MET A 278 9.50 -10.36 22.38
CA MET A 278 8.23 -9.85 21.86
C MET A 278 8.51 -9.02 20.57
N ASN A 279 7.68 -9.19 19.57
CA ASN A 279 7.64 -8.33 18.39
C ASN A 279 6.18 -8.00 18.09
N ARG A 280 5.66 -6.88 18.62
CA ARG A 280 4.23 -6.60 18.66
C ARG A 280 3.91 -5.22 18.08
N LEU A 281 2.86 -5.17 17.28
CA LEU A 281 2.23 -3.94 16.78
C LEU A 281 0.99 -3.63 17.62
N VAL A 282 0.96 -2.44 18.23
CA VAL A 282 -0.25 -1.86 18.82
C VAL A 282 -0.85 -0.90 17.79
N GLN A 283 -1.97 -1.29 17.25
CA GLN A 283 -2.70 -0.53 16.24
C GLN A 283 -3.99 0.02 16.84
N GLY A 284 -4.28 1.28 16.56
CA GLY A 284 -5.51 1.92 17.00
C GLY A 284 -5.66 3.31 16.42
N ASP A 285 -6.87 3.80 16.41
CA ASP A 285 -7.19 5.13 15.89
C ASP A 285 -6.41 6.25 16.60
N VAL A 286 -6.39 7.43 16.01
CA VAL A 286 -5.81 8.63 16.64
C VAL A 286 -6.55 8.89 17.95
N GLY A 287 -5.78 8.95 19.05
CA GLY A 287 -6.34 9.16 20.40
C GLY A 287 -6.97 7.92 21.05
N SER A 288 -6.74 6.70 20.55
CA SER A 288 -7.15 5.45 21.23
C SER A 288 -6.33 5.14 22.50
N GLY A 289 -5.31 5.95 22.80
CA GLY A 289 -4.47 5.80 24.00
C GLY A 289 -3.33 4.79 23.86
N LYS A 290 -2.79 4.58 22.68
CA LYS A 290 -1.60 3.74 22.42
C LYS A 290 -0.43 4.07 23.34
N THR A 291 -0.22 5.35 23.63
CA THR A 291 0.84 5.82 24.53
C THR A 291 0.70 5.26 25.94
N MET A 292 -0.52 5.04 26.45
CA MET A 292 -0.73 4.43 27.77
C MET A 292 -0.40 2.94 27.78
N VAL A 293 -0.67 2.23 26.69
CA VAL A 293 -0.25 0.82 26.54
C VAL A 293 1.28 0.74 26.51
N ALA A 294 1.94 1.65 25.78
CA ALA A 294 3.40 1.74 25.75
C ALA A 294 3.99 2.12 27.12
N ALA A 295 3.33 3.01 27.86
CA ALA A 295 3.71 3.36 29.22
C ALA A 295 3.63 2.16 30.17
N ALA A 296 2.56 1.37 30.10
CA ALA A 296 2.42 0.15 30.90
C ALA A 296 3.56 -0.85 30.59
N ALA A 297 3.90 -1.04 29.31
CA ALA A 297 5.02 -1.89 28.92
C ALA A 297 6.37 -1.37 29.44
N ALA A 298 6.62 -0.06 29.34
CA ALA A 298 7.84 0.58 29.83
C ALA A 298 7.96 0.52 31.36
N TYR A 299 6.84 0.67 32.07
CA TYR A 299 6.79 0.51 33.52
C TYR A 299 7.16 -0.91 33.94
N CYS A 300 6.57 -1.94 33.29
CA CYS A 300 6.89 -3.32 33.57
C CYS A 300 8.38 -3.63 33.29
N ALA A 301 8.94 -3.10 32.20
CA ALA A 301 10.37 -3.24 31.88
C ALA A 301 11.26 -2.61 32.98
N ALA A 302 10.92 -1.40 33.44
CA ALA A 302 11.63 -0.71 34.52
C ALA A 302 11.59 -1.49 35.86
N ARG A 303 10.46 -2.12 36.18
CA ARG A 303 10.33 -3.01 37.37
C ARG A 303 11.28 -4.22 37.29
N ASN A 304 11.60 -4.65 36.09
CA ASN A 304 12.53 -5.77 35.84
C ASN A 304 13.95 -5.30 35.52
N SER A 305 14.32 -4.09 35.94
CA SER A 305 15.66 -3.51 35.73
C SER A 305 16.10 -3.40 34.26
N ALA A 306 15.13 -3.41 33.33
CA ALA A 306 15.37 -3.28 31.90
C ALA A 306 15.13 -1.84 31.44
N GLN A 307 16.05 -1.33 30.61
CA GLN A 307 15.91 0.00 30.01
C GLN A 307 14.96 -0.04 28.82
N THR A 308 14.17 1.01 28.66
CA THR A 308 13.28 1.22 27.52
C THR A 308 13.77 2.37 26.66
N ALA A 309 13.85 2.13 25.33
CA ALA A 309 14.09 3.19 24.34
C ALA A 309 12.79 3.46 23.57
N LEU A 310 12.21 4.67 23.72
CA LEU A 310 11.04 5.11 22.96
C LEU A 310 11.51 6.09 21.87
N MET A 311 11.35 5.69 20.62
CA MET A 311 11.72 6.49 19.45
C MET A 311 10.49 7.16 18.85
N ALA A 312 10.53 8.49 18.79
CA ALA A 312 9.52 9.34 18.15
C ALA A 312 10.04 9.91 16.81
N PRO A 313 9.17 10.13 15.80
CA PRO A 313 9.58 10.59 14.48
C PRO A 313 10.05 12.06 14.46
N THR A 314 9.61 12.88 15.40
CA THR A 314 9.95 14.30 15.50
C THR A 314 10.35 14.67 16.92
N GLU A 315 11.11 15.78 17.05
CA GLU A 315 11.52 16.28 18.37
C GLU A 315 10.33 16.74 19.21
N ILE A 316 9.35 17.38 18.59
CA ILE A 316 8.12 17.84 19.27
C ILE A 316 7.37 16.65 19.90
N LEU A 317 7.24 15.54 19.16
CA LEU A 317 6.62 14.33 19.70
C LEU A 317 7.45 13.70 20.83
N ALA A 318 8.78 13.69 20.67
CA ALA A 318 9.67 13.21 21.73
C ALA A 318 9.52 14.04 23.02
N GLU A 319 9.43 15.37 22.90
CA GLU A 319 9.21 16.29 24.03
C GLU A 319 7.82 16.09 24.66
N GLN A 320 6.78 15.91 23.85
CA GLN A 320 5.42 15.60 24.36
C GLN A 320 5.38 14.27 25.12
N HIS A 321 5.98 13.22 24.55
CA HIS A 321 6.11 11.93 25.24
C HIS A 321 6.93 12.08 26.53
N PHE A 322 8.02 12.84 26.49
CA PHE A 322 8.85 13.08 27.65
C PHE A 322 8.07 13.81 28.77
N ALA A 323 7.36 14.86 28.43
CA ALA A 323 6.55 15.59 29.41
C ALA A 323 5.46 14.70 30.02
N SER A 324 4.71 13.97 29.18
CA SER A 324 3.60 13.12 29.62
C SER A 324 4.08 11.93 30.45
N LEU A 325 5.14 11.23 29.98
CA LEU A 325 5.65 10.05 30.68
C LEU A 325 6.47 10.40 31.91
N SER A 326 7.17 11.54 31.94
CA SER A 326 7.82 12.04 33.16
C SER A 326 6.83 12.34 34.24
N ALA A 327 5.72 13.00 33.92
CA ALA A 327 4.65 13.31 34.91
C ALA A 327 4.05 12.02 35.51
N LEU A 328 3.98 10.94 34.73
CA LEU A 328 3.47 9.63 35.17
C LEU A 328 4.51 8.82 35.95
N PHE A 329 5.76 8.77 35.46
CA PHE A 329 6.78 7.84 35.94
C PHE A 329 7.60 8.35 37.13
N VAL A 330 7.89 9.66 37.18
CA VAL A 330 8.67 10.23 38.32
C VAL A 330 8.05 9.93 39.66
N PRO A 331 6.72 10.08 39.85
CA PRO A 331 6.08 9.70 41.13
C PRO A 331 6.17 8.20 41.45
N LEU A 332 6.35 7.34 40.44
CA LEU A 332 6.51 5.91 40.58
C LEU A 332 7.98 5.47 40.75
N GLY A 333 8.92 6.44 40.85
CA GLY A 333 10.33 6.18 41.03
C GLY A 333 11.06 5.71 39.77
N VAL A 334 10.46 5.87 38.57
CA VAL A 334 11.07 5.50 37.29
C VAL A 334 11.72 6.74 36.66
N SER A 335 13.01 6.63 36.37
CA SER A 335 13.79 7.72 35.78
C SER A 335 13.58 7.82 34.27
N VAL A 336 13.29 9.04 33.80
CA VAL A 336 13.04 9.34 32.38
C VAL A 336 14.06 10.37 31.87
N ALA A 337 14.57 10.19 30.65
CA ALA A 337 15.44 11.18 29.98
C ALA A 337 15.02 11.41 28.53
N LEU A 338 15.30 12.63 28.06
CA LEU A 338 15.09 13.04 26.66
C LEU A 338 16.45 13.06 25.93
N LEU A 339 16.51 12.57 24.69
CA LEU A 339 17.69 12.64 23.82
C LEU A 339 17.28 13.00 22.39
N THR A 340 17.46 14.29 22.03
CA THR A 340 17.07 14.84 20.71
C THR A 340 18.25 15.46 19.96
N GLY A 341 18.04 15.76 18.69
CA GLY A 341 19.06 16.39 17.83
C GLY A 341 19.38 17.83 18.20
N SER A 342 18.41 18.60 18.71
CA SER A 342 18.54 20.01 19.10
C SER A 342 19.33 20.25 20.39
N MET A 343 19.49 19.24 21.26
CA MET A 343 20.26 19.35 22.50
C MET A 343 21.73 19.70 22.22
N THR A 344 22.32 20.47 23.13
CA THR A 344 23.75 20.80 23.08
C THR A 344 24.66 19.58 23.22
N GLY A 345 25.87 19.64 22.73
CA GLY A 345 26.82 18.53 22.81
C GLY A 345 27.08 18.09 24.28
N LYS A 346 27.13 19.04 25.22
CA LYS A 346 27.30 18.75 26.65
C LYS A 346 26.11 18.01 27.23
N GLN A 347 24.91 18.47 26.94
CA GLN A 347 23.67 17.79 27.39
C GLN A 347 23.56 16.37 26.83
N LYS A 348 23.83 16.19 25.52
CA LYS A 348 23.84 14.85 24.90
C LYS A 348 24.85 13.92 25.57
N LYS A 349 26.05 14.43 25.90
CA LYS A 349 27.09 13.64 26.55
C LYS A 349 26.63 13.21 27.94
N ASP A 350 26.12 14.11 28.77
CA ASP A 350 25.64 13.85 30.12
C ASP A 350 24.53 12.78 30.09
N VAL A 351 23.51 12.95 29.23
CA VAL A 351 22.41 12.00 29.10
C VAL A 351 22.91 10.63 28.67
N ARG A 352 23.85 10.55 27.71
CA ARG A 352 24.43 9.27 27.24
C ARG A 352 25.23 8.56 28.32
N GLU A 353 25.98 9.30 29.13
CA GLU A 353 26.75 8.72 30.26
C GLU A 353 25.78 8.13 31.28
N ARG A 354 24.68 8.80 31.62
CA ARG A 354 23.65 8.29 32.53
C ARG A 354 22.90 7.08 31.96
N ILE A 355 22.62 7.04 30.63
CA ILE A 355 22.03 5.88 29.97
C ILE A 355 22.98 4.68 30.08
N ALA A 356 24.25 4.87 29.77
CA ALA A 356 25.26 3.83 29.81
C ALA A 356 25.57 3.30 31.23
N ALA A 357 25.30 4.11 32.25
CA ALA A 357 25.41 3.75 33.67
C ALA A 357 24.14 3.10 34.22
N GLY A 358 23.07 2.91 33.42
CA GLY A 358 21.81 2.34 33.90
C GLY A 358 20.96 3.28 34.77
N GLU A 359 21.37 4.53 34.97
CA GLU A 359 20.66 5.51 35.83
C GLU A 359 19.33 5.97 35.23
N VAL A 360 19.15 5.78 33.92
CA VAL A 360 17.93 6.15 33.19
C VAL A 360 17.23 4.89 32.72
N GLN A 361 16.00 4.68 33.19
CA GLN A 361 15.20 3.50 32.88
C GLN A 361 14.39 3.68 31.58
N VAL A 362 13.90 4.90 31.30
CA VAL A 362 13.13 5.20 30.09
C VAL A 362 13.79 6.35 29.33
N VAL A 363 14.25 6.06 28.12
CA VAL A 363 14.88 7.06 27.25
C VAL A 363 13.95 7.36 26.09
N ILE A 364 13.55 8.62 25.94
CA ILE A 364 12.71 9.09 24.87
C ILE A 364 13.55 9.94 23.94
N GLY A 365 13.43 9.72 22.62
CA GLY A 365 14.21 10.54 21.69
C GLY A 365 13.84 10.30 20.23
N THR A 366 14.64 10.92 19.36
CA THR A 366 14.52 10.80 17.92
C THR A 366 15.64 9.90 17.36
N HIS A 367 16.04 10.12 16.11
CA HIS A 367 17.19 9.44 15.49
C HIS A 367 18.51 9.56 16.30
N ALA A 368 18.59 10.48 17.27
CA ALA A 368 19.74 10.59 18.18
C ALA A 368 19.97 9.29 18.99
N LEU A 369 18.91 8.50 19.22
CA LEU A 369 19.00 7.18 19.85
C LEU A 369 19.78 6.16 19.01
N LEU A 370 19.79 6.32 17.68
CA LEU A 370 20.46 5.41 16.75
C LEU A 370 21.99 5.63 16.68
N SER A 371 22.48 6.75 17.23
CA SER A 371 23.92 7.07 17.20
C SER A 371 24.73 5.98 17.89
N GLU A 372 25.88 5.58 17.33
CA GLU A 372 26.81 4.61 17.93
C GLU A 372 27.31 5.03 19.32
N SER A 373 27.34 6.33 19.58
CA SER A 373 27.71 6.89 20.88
C SER A 373 26.63 6.74 21.96
N THR A 374 25.43 6.31 21.62
CA THR A 374 24.36 6.00 22.59
C THR A 374 24.42 4.52 22.91
N ARG A 375 24.86 4.16 24.11
CA ARG A 375 24.95 2.78 24.59
C ARG A 375 24.02 2.62 25.78
N PHE A 376 23.38 1.46 25.89
CA PHE A 376 22.53 1.08 27.00
C PHE A 376 23.28 0.04 27.83
N GLU A 377 23.03 0.04 29.14
CA GLU A 377 23.54 -1.02 30.03
C GLU A 377 22.73 -2.30 29.82
N HIS A 378 21.40 -2.20 29.85
CA HIS A 378 20.49 -3.32 29.66
C HIS A 378 19.21 -2.87 28.88
N LEU A 379 19.33 -2.75 27.57
CA LEU A 379 18.16 -2.41 26.71
C LEU A 379 17.24 -3.63 26.57
N GLY A 380 16.14 -3.68 27.31
CA GLY A 380 15.19 -4.79 27.27
C GLY A 380 13.92 -4.49 26.46
N LEU A 381 13.59 -3.19 26.21
CA LEU A 381 12.40 -2.83 25.46
C LEU A 381 12.68 -1.68 24.49
N VAL A 382 12.30 -1.87 23.25
CA VAL A 382 12.30 -0.84 22.20
C VAL A 382 10.87 -0.52 21.82
N ILE A 383 10.51 0.76 21.87
CA ILE A 383 9.19 1.26 21.44
C ILE A 383 9.40 2.22 20.28
N THR A 384 8.65 2.04 19.19
CA THR A 384 8.65 2.97 18.06
C THR A 384 7.25 3.52 17.81
N ASP A 385 7.13 4.84 17.77
CA ASP A 385 5.85 5.52 17.48
C ASP A 385 5.78 5.91 16.01
N GLU A 386 4.57 5.86 15.40
CA GLU A 386 4.29 6.19 14.00
C GLU A 386 5.17 5.42 13.01
N GLN A 387 5.05 4.11 13.01
CA GLN A 387 5.88 3.16 12.25
C GLN A 387 6.13 3.54 10.77
N HIS A 388 5.13 4.09 10.09
CA HIS A 388 5.21 4.41 8.66
C HIS A 388 6.28 5.46 8.32
N ARG A 389 6.83 6.14 9.31
CA ARG A 389 7.89 7.15 9.16
C ARG A 389 9.30 6.62 9.44
N PHE A 390 9.41 5.37 9.91
CA PHE A 390 10.70 4.73 10.18
C PHE A 390 10.93 3.57 9.22
N GLY A 391 12.06 3.54 8.54
CA GLY A 391 12.48 2.40 7.74
C GLY A 391 12.79 1.17 8.60
N VAL A 392 12.61 -0.02 8.05
CA VAL A 392 12.95 -1.31 8.71
C VAL A 392 14.37 -1.30 9.25
N GLY A 393 15.34 -0.73 8.52
CA GLY A 393 16.73 -0.61 8.93
C GLY A 393 16.97 0.22 10.19
N GLN A 394 16.13 1.24 10.48
CA GLN A 394 16.27 2.05 11.70
C GLN A 394 15.84 1.28 12.94
N ARG A 395 14.75 0.50 12.85
CA ARG A 395 14.29 -0.37 13.93
C ARG A 395 15.33 -1.44 14.26
N SER A 396 15.85 -2.12 13.24
CA SER A 396 16.90 -3.13 13.40
C SER A 396 18.16 -2.56 14.06
N ARG A 397 18.56 -1.34 13.69
CA ARG A 397 19.71 -0.64 14.31
C ARG A 397 19.47 -0.27 15.78
N LEU A 398 18.24 0.07 16.16
CA LEU A 398 17.94 0.35 17.57
C LEU A 398 17.87 -0.95 18.38
N SER A 399 17.22 -1.99 17.86
CA SER A 399 17.17 -3.31 18.52
C SER A 399 18.55 -3.96 18.65
N ALA A 400 19.46 -3.73 17.69
CA ALA A 400 20.83 -4.22 17.75
C ALA A 400 21.71 -3.59 18.87
N LYS A 401 21.18 -2.64 19.64
CA LYS A 401 21.85 -2.05 20.82
C LYS A 401 21.60 -2.84 22.10
N GLY A 402 20.72 -3.82 22.10
CA GLY A 402 20.45 -4.75 23.18
C GLY A 402 20.60 -6.21 22.72
N GLU A 403 20.64 -7.12 23.67
CA GLU A 403 20.65 -8.56 23.41
C GLU A 403 19.20 -9.06 23.25
N ASP A 404 18.71 -9.10 21.98
CA ASP A 404 17.34 -9.50 21.62
C ASP A 404 16.23 -8.81 22.45
N PRO A 405 16.18 -7.46 22.47
CA PRO A 405 15.18 -6.72 23.25
C PRO A 405 13.76 -6.96 22.71
N HIS A 406 12.76 -6.83 23.58
CA HIS A 406 11.37 -6.77 23.17
C HIS A 406 11.14 -5.57 22.26
N LEU A 407 10.34 -5.72 21.19
CA LEU A 407 9.97 -4.65 20.26
C LEU A 407 8.47 -4.39 20.31
N LEU A 408 8.10 -3.15 20.61
CA LEU A 408 6.73 -2.65 20.57
C LEU A 408 6.64 -1.55 19.52
N VAL A 409 5.79 -1.75 18.55
CA VAL A 409 5.55 -0.80 17.47
C VAL A 409 4.16 -0.20 17.62
N MET A 410 4.03 1.12 17.51
CA MET A 410 2.75 1.81 17.53
C MET A 410 2.41 2.38 16.15
N SER A 411 1.15 2.26 15.74
CA SER A 411 0.65 2.89 14.52
C SER A 411 -0.70 3.56 14.75
N ALA A 412 -0.80 4.83 14.32
CA ALA A 412 -2.04 5.57 14.29
C ALA A 412 -2.78 5.45 12.96
N THR A 413 -2.18 4.82 11.95
CA THR A 413 -2.90 4.49 10.72
C THR A 413 -3.75 3.25 10.96
N PRO A 414 -5.07 3.35 10.94
CA PRO A 414 -5.91 2.16 10.91
C PRO A 414 -5.72 1.49 9.55
N ILE A 415 -5.09 0.32 9.58
CA ILE A 415 -4.96 -0.56 8.42
C ILE A 415 -5.93 -1.71 8.67
N PRO A 416 -6.70 -2.16 7.67
CA PRO A 416 -7.55 -3.33 7.85
C PRO A 416 -6.79 -4.48 8.50
N ARG A 417 -7.41 -5.15 9.48
CA ARG A 417 -6.75 -6.20 10.29
C ARG A 417 -6.06 -7.26 9.45
N THR A 418 -6.70 -7.65 8.36
CA THR A 418 -6.14 -8.62 7.40
C THR A 418 -4.88 -8.11 6.72
N LEU A 419 -4.86 -6.83 6.35
CA LEU A 419 -3.67 -6.21 5.77
C LEU A 419 -2.57 -5.95 6.79
N ALA A 420 -2.91 -5.62 8.03
CA ALA A 420 -1.93 -5.46 9.09
C ALA A 420 -1.16 -6.78 9.35
N LEU A 421 -1.85 -7.91 9.35
CA LEU A 421 -1.23 -9.25 9.47
C LEU A 421 -0.33 -9.61 8.29
N ILE A 422 -0.57 -9.02 7.12
CA ILE A 422 0.22 -9.21 5.90
C ILE A 422 1.43 -8.28 5.91
N LEU A 423 1.21 -6.99 6.12
CA LEU A 423 2.24 -5.96 6.10
C LEU A 423 3.28 -6.13 7.19
N TYR A 424 2.82 -6.60 8.32
CA TYR A 424 3.61 -6.76 9.53
C TYR A 424 3.63 -8.21 9.99
N GLY A 425 3.73 -9.12 9.02
CA GLY A 425 3.61 -10.55 9.24
C GLY A 425 4.63 -11.15 10.21
N ASP A 426 5.69 -10.41 10.54
CA ASP A 426 6.63 -10.73 11.60
C ASP A 426 6.18 -10.19 12.97
N LEU A 427 5.13 -9.36 13.05
CA LEU A 427 4.60 -8.77 14.27
C LEU A 427 3.33 -9.50 14.73
N ASP A 428 3.18 -9.67 16.04
CA ASP A 428 1.91 -9.97 16.68
C ASP A 428 1.09 -8.66 16.78
N VAL A 429 -0.24 -8.71 16.58
CA VAL A 429 -1.04 -7.49 16.46
C VAL A 429 -2.05 -7.37 17.60
N SER A 430 -1.97 -6.27 18.36
CA SER A 430 -2.97 -5.85 19.33
C SER A 430 -3.77 -4.67 18.76
N ILE A 431 -5.11 -4.78 18.75
CA ILE A 431 -5.99 -3.76 18.19
C ILE A 431 -6.69 -3.00 19.35
N LEU A 432 -6.58 -1.67 19.30
CA LEU A 432 -7.34 -0.76 20.14
C LEU A 432 -8.57 -0.26 19.37
N ASP A 433 -9.65 -1.00 19.47
CA ASP A 433 -10.94 -0.77 18.80
C ASP A 433 -11.92 0.04 19.64
N GLU A 434 -11.48 0.57 20.78
CA GLU A 434 -12.26 1.41 21.67
C GLU A 434 -11.59 2.78 21.84
N LEU A 435 -12.40 3.84 21.90
CA LEU A 435 -11.93 5.18 22.27
C LEU A 435 -12.07 5.40 23.78
N PRO A 436 -11.14 6.15 24.40
CA PRO A 436 -11.26 6.51 25.80
C PRO A 436 -12.58 7.25 26.11
N PRO A 437 -13.16 7.06 27.29
CA PRO A 437 -14.40 7.72 27.69
C PRO A 437 -14.22 9.25 27.71
N GLY A 438 -15.27 9.98 27.33
CA GLY A 438 -15.30 11.46 27.34
C GLY A 438 -14.81 12.09 26.04
N ARG A 439 -14.44 11.31 25.01
CA ARG A 439 -14.14 11.83 23.68
C ARG A 439 -15.42 11.90 22.83
N GLU A 440 -15.78 13.11 22.39
CA GLU A 440 -16.90 13.29 21.46
C GLU A 440 -16.48 13.04 20.00
N PRO A 441 -17.36 12.44 19.17
CA PRO A 441 -17.09 12.27 17.75
C PRO A 441 -17.01 13.63 17.05
N VAL A 442 -16.11 13.74 16.08
CA VAL A 442 -15.95 14.95 15.25
C VAL A 442 -17.00 14.93 14.15
N ASP A 443 -17.89 15.92 14.13
CA ASP A 443 -18.89 16.09 13.08
C ASP A 443 -18.20 16.45 11.75
N THR A 444 -18.37 15.63 10.73
CA THR A 444 -17.69 15.80 9.44
C THR A 444 -18.68 16.16 8.33
N PHE A 445 -18.38 17.23 7.58
CA PHE A 445 -19.21 17.74 6.52
C PHE A 445 -18.44 17.83 5.19
N LEU A 446 -19.08 17.44 4.09
CA LEU A 446 -18.57 17.64 2.74
C LEU A 446 -19.39 18.76 2.07
N VAL A 447 -18.71 19.82 1.67
CA VAL A 447 -19.35 21.01 1.09
C VAL A 447 -18.63 21.48 -0.17
N GLY A 448 -19.36 22.16 -1.04
CA GLY A 448 -18.80 22.83 -2.23
C GLY A 448 -18.43 24.29 -1.95
N GLU A 449 -17.79 24.93 -2.91
CA GLU A 449 -17.30 26.31 -2.79
C GLU A 449 -18.41 27.36 -2.49
N SER A 450 -19.62 27.10 -2.89
CA SER A 450 -20.76 27.98 -2.55
C SER A 450 -20.99 28.19 -1.05
N TYR A 451 -20.44 27.29 -0.21
CA TYR A 451 -20.50 27.38 1.23
C TYR A 451 -19.37 28.24 1.85
N ARG A 452 -18.42 28.75 1.07
CA ARG A 452 -17.28 29.53 1.56
C ARG A 452 -17.65 30.67 2.53
N PRO A 453 -18.67 31.50 2.26
CA PRO A 453 -19.05 32.54 3.21
C PRO A 453 -19.50 31.98 4.57
N ARG A 454 -20.16 30.82 4.55
CA ARG A 454 -20.63 30.16 5.80
C ARG A 454 -19.46 29.55 6.57
N ILE A 455 -18.47 28.95 5.85
CA ILE A 455 -17.24 28.44 6.47
C ILE A 455 -16.50 29.57 7.18
N ASN A 456 -16.31 30.69 6.48
CA ASN A 456 -15.61 31.85 7.05
C ASN A 456 -16.34 32.42 8.27
N ALA A 457 -17.67 32.51 8.23
CA ALA A 457 -18.49 32.92 9.37
C ALA A 457 -18.36 31.92 10.56
N PHE A 458 -18.26 30.62 10.25
CA PHE A 458 -18.11 29.60 11.28
C PHE A 458 -16.71 29.61 11.94
N ILE A 459 -15.64 29.86 11.17
CA ILE A 459 -14.29 30.10 11.71
C ILE A 459 -14.34 31.28 12.69
N ARG A 460 -14.92 32.43 12.29
CA ARG A 460 -15.06 33.59 13.18
C ARG A 460 -15.82 33.26 14.46
N LYS A 461 -16.90 32.50 14.35
CA LYS A 461 -17.69 32.06 15.49
C LYS A 461 -16.83 31.24 16.48
N GLN A 462 -16.09 30.24 15.95
CA GLN A 462 -15.23 29.38 16.78
C GLN A 462 -14.14 30.19 17.49
N VAL A 463 -13.51 31.14 16.78
CA VAL A 463 -12.49 32.00 17.37
C VAL A 463 -13.10 32.95 18.41
N ALA A 464 -14.28 33.50 18.15
CA ALA A 464 -15.01 34.35 19.12
C ALA A 464 -15.41 33.59 20.42
N GLU A 465 -15.64 32.28 20.32
CA GLU A 465 -15.88 31.37 21.45
C GLU A 465 -14.56 30.98 22.17
N GLY A 466 -13.41 31.49 21.73
CA GLY A 466 -12.09 31.23 22.32
C GLY A 466 -11.40 29.98 21.82
N HIS A 467 -11.89 29.37 20.73
CA HIS A 467 -11.32 28.18 20.12
C HIS A 467 -10.39 28.50 18.96
N GLN A 468 -9.58 27.51 18.58
CA GLN A 468 -8.62 27.60 17.49
C GLN A 468 -9.05 26.75 16.31
N CYS A 469 -8.59 27.14 15.10
CA CYS A 469 -8.97 26.49 13.85
C CYS A 469 -7.76 26.10 13.03
N PHE A 470 -7.82 24.93 12.39
CA PHE A 470 -6.88 24.51 11.35
C PHE A 470 -7.50 24.69 9.96
N VAL A 471 -6.70 25.19 9.01
CA VAL A 471 -7.02 25.21 7.59
C VAL A 471 -5.90 24.49 6.85
N VAL A 472 -6.20 23.36 6.24
CA VAL A 472 -5.20 22.50 5.59
C VAL A 472 -5.37 22.58 4.08
N CYS A 473 -4.27 22.94 3.40
CA CYS A 473 -4.17 22.97 1.95
C CYS A 473 -3.43 21.76 1.42
N PRO A 474 -3.81 21.19 0.25
CA PRO A 474 -3.11 20.05 -0.33
C PRO A 474 -1.68 20.41 -0.71
N ALA A 475 -0.74 19.49 -0.46
CA ALA A 475 0.55 19.53 -1.11
C ALA A 475 0.38 19.04 -2.57
N VAL A 476 1.02 19.69 -3.52
CA VAL A 476 1.02 19.24 -4.92
C VAL A 476 2.14 18.21 -5.05
N GLU A 477 1.80 16.91 -5.17
CA GLU A 477 2.76 15.79 -5.18
C GLU A 477 3.81 15.91 -6.31
N GLU A 478 3.46 16.49 -7.45
CA GLU A 478 4.38 16.70 -8.58
C GLU A 478 5.26 17.96 -8.42
N ASN A 479 4.91 18.89 -7.50
CA ASN A 479 5.67 20.09 -7.27
C ASN A 479 5.38 20.68 -5.88
N GLU A 480 6.17 20.25 -4.88
CA GLU A 480 6.07 20.73 -3.48
C GLU A 480 6.10 22.27 -3.38
N GLU A 481 6.84 22.96 -4.30
CA GLU A 481 6.91 24.42 -4.33
C GLU A 481 5.55 25.05 -4.67
N LEU A 482 4.74 24.44 -5.54
CA LEU A 482 3.41 24.93 -5.88
C LEU A 482 2.42 24.80 -4.72
N GLY A 483 2.49 23.68 -3.97
CA GLY A 483 1.65 23.48 -2.78
C GLY A 483 1.98 24.47 -1.66
N ILE A 484 3.24 24.79 -1.47
CA ILE A 484 3.72 25.77 -0.48
C ILE A 484 3.30 27.18 -0.87
N LYS A 485 3.46 27.55 -2.15
CA LYS A 485 2.96 28.83 -2.67
C LYS A 485 1.45 28.96 -2.48
N ALA A 486 0.69 27.90 -2.73
CA ALA A 486 -0.76 27.89 -2.52
C ALA A 486 -1.11 28.13 -1.04
N ALA A 487 -0.48 27.44 -0.10
CA ALA A 487 -0.71 27.64 1.33
C ALA A 487 -0.30 29.04 1.79
N SER A 488 0.84 29.57 1.32
CA SER A 488 1.31 30.93 1.66
C SER A 488 0.36 32.00 1.11
N ILE A 489 -0.03 31.92 -0.16
CA ILE A 489 -1.00 32.83 -0.79
C ILE A 489 -2.34 32.76 -0.07
N TRP A 490 -2.76 31.56 0.32
CA TRP A 490 -4.01 31.37 1.05
C TRP A 490 -3.94 32.01 2.45
N ALA A 491 -2.84 31.82 3.18
CA ALA A 491 -2.63 32.45 4.48
C ALA A 491 -2.62 33.98 4.38
N GLU A 492 -1.94 34.55 3.37
CA GLU A 492 -1.94 35.98 3.09
C GLU A 492 -3.34 36.50 2.73
N THR A 493 -4.08 35.77 1.87
CA THR A 493 -5.46 36.13 1.50
C THR A 493 -6.39 36.11 2.71
N LEU A 494 -6.29 35.10 3.54
CA LEU A 494 -7.07 35.02 4.77
C LEU A 494 -6.72 36.18 5.72
N GLN A 495 -5.44 36.51 5.90
CA GLN A 495 -5.00 37.58 6.81
C GLN A 495 -5.39 38.97 6.30
N GLN A 496 -5.26 39.23 4.99
CA GLN A 496 -5.46 40.57 4.43
C GLN A 496 -6.92 40.87 4.08
N THR A 497 -7.65 39.83 3.63
CA THR A 497 -8.97 40.05 3.01
C THR A 497 -10.11 39.43 3.82
N VAL A 498 -9.93 38.25 4.39
CA VAL A 498 -11.03 37.51 5.03
C VAL A 498 -11.04 37.72 6.54
N PHE A 499 -9.88 37.65 7.19
CA PHE A 499 -9.72 37.71 8.65
C PHE A 499 -8.63 38.72 9.06
N PRO A 500 -8.74 40.03 8.73
CA PRO A 500 -7.71 40.99 9.06
C PRO A 500 -7.56 41.21 10.59
N ASP A 501 -8.54 40.80 11.34
CA ASP A 501 -8.64 40.91 12.81
C ASP A 501 -8.17 39.65 13.56
N LEU A 502 -7.92 38.53 12.86
CA LEU A 502 -7.46 37.29 13.48
C LEU A 502 -5.96 37.09 13.29
N ARG A 503 -5.34 36.37 14.22
CA ARG A 503 -3.91 36.03 14.15
C ARG A 503 -3.75 34.71 13.40
N ILE A 504 -3.12 34.76 12.22
CA ILE A 504 -2.92 33.59 11.35
C ILE A 504 -1.46 33.16 11.43
N ALA A 505 -1.24 31.90 11.73
CA ALA A 505 0.07 31.24 11.62
C ALA A 505 0.13 30.35 10.37
N LEU A 506 1.32 30.24 9.77
CA LEU A 506 1.60 29.39 8.60
C LEU A 506 2.58 28.27 8.96
N LEU A 507 2.31 27.05 8.47
CA LEU A 507 3.16 25.89 8.66
C LEU A 507 3.27 25.06 7.37
N HIS A 508 4.50 24.90 6.84
CA HIS A 508 4.70 24.12 5.61
C HIS A 508 6.04 23.33 5.62
N GLY A 509 6.18 22.41 4.67
CA GLY A 509 7.27 21.42 4.61
C GLY A 509 8.67 22.03 4.56
N GLN A 510 8.89 23.13 3.84
CA GLN A 510 10.21 23.75 3.65
C GLN A 510 10.69 24.66 4.78
N MET A 511 9.85 24.96 5.78
CA MET A 511 10.30 25.69 6.96
C MET A 511 11.39 24.90 7.68
N LYS A 512 12.39 25.60 8.25
CA LYS A 512 13.40 24.97 9.10
C LYS A 512 12.77 24.36 10.35
N GLY A 513 13.38 23.33 10.92
CA GLY A 513 12.88 22.65 12.11
C GLY A 513 12.47 23.61 13.23
N ALA A 514 13.37 24.53 13.60
CA ALA A 514 13.13 25.54 14.62
C ALA A 514 11.95 26.49 14.30
N GLU A 515 11.75 26.83 13.02
CA GLU A 515 10.62 27.69 12.60
C GLU A 515 9.29 26.94 12.72
N LYS A 516 9.28 25.65 12.35
CA LYS A 516 8.10 24.78 12.50
C LYS A 516 7.73 24.63 13.96
N GLU A 517 8.71 24.39 14.81
CA GLU A 517 8.55 24.28 16.26
C GLU A 517 8.00 25.57 16.86
N ALA A 518 8.56 26.72 16.49
CA ALA A 518 8.11 28.02 16.97
C ALA A 518 6.66 28.31 16.55
N ALA A 519 6.29 28.03 15.28
CA ALA A 519 4.92 28.22 14.80
C ALA A 519 3.93 27.33 15.52
N MET A 520 4.26 26.06 15.72
CA MET A 520 3.40 25.12 16.44
C MET A 520 3.28 25.44 17.93
N ALA A 521 4.39 25.81 18.58
CA ALA A 521 4.38 26.22 20.00
C ALA A 521 3.53 27.51 20.20
N SER A 522 3.67 28.49 19.31
CA SER A 522 2.85 29.71 19.32
C SER A 522 1.35 29.36 19.19
N PHE A 523 0.99 28.47 18.25
CA PHE A 523 -0.39 28.04 18.11
C PHE A 523 -0.88 27.26 19.34
N ALA A 524 -0.09 26.34 19.90
CA ALA A 524 -0.45 25.59 21.08
C ALA A 524 -0.67 26.49 22.33
N ARG A 525 0.06 27.61 22.43
CA ARG A 525 -0.13 28.63 23.49
C ARG A 525 -1.32 29.56 23.25
N GLY A 526 -2.02 29.43 22.12
CA GLY A 526 -3.15 30.32 21.78
C GLY A 526 -2.72 31.71 21.30
N GLU A 527 -1.47 31.88 20.87
CA GLU A 527 -0.95 33.13 20.29
C GLU A 527 -1.41 33.35 18.85
N ALA A 528 -1.84 32.27 18.18
CA ALA A 528 -2.51 32.31 16.89
C ALA A 528 -3.90 31.67 16.95
N ASP A 529 -4.86 32.23 16.24
CA ASP A 529 -6.26 31.84 16.23
C ASP A 529 -6.53 30.80 15.13
N VAL A 530 -5.86 30.96 13.98
CA VAL A 530 -5.98 30.09 12.81
C VAL A 530 -4.60 29.63 12.39
N MET A 531 -4.42 28.32 12.19
CA MET A 531 -3.22 27.73 11.60
C MET A 531 -3.53 27.32 10.17
N VAL A 532 -2.86 27.94 9.19
CA VAL A 532 -2.87 27.49 7.79
C VAL A 532 -1.68 26.54 7.60
N ALA A 533 -1.94 25.33 7.14
CA ALA A 533 -0.87 24.33 7.01
C ALA A 533 -1.00 23.49 5.73
N THR A 534 0.11 22.90 5.31
CA THR A 534 0.12 21.77 4.37
C THR A 534 0.01 20.45 5.14
N THR A 535 0.17 19.30 4.46
CA THR A 535 0.13 17.95 5.06
C THR A 535 1.10 17.73 6.25
N VAL A 536 2.04 18.63 6.48
CA VAL A 536 3.01 18.57 7.60
C VAL A 536 2.32 18.49 8.97
N ILE A 537 1.07 18.96 9.07
CA ILE A 537 0.27 18.90 10.32
C ILE A 537 -0.19 17.46 10.68
N GLU A 538 -0.02 16.49 9.78
CA GLU A 538 -0.24 15.07 10.11
C GLU A 538 0.65 14.62 11.27
N VAL A 539 1.71 15.36 11.59
CA VAL A 539 2.69 15.00 12.62
C VAL A 539 2.37 15.71 13.94
N GLY A 540 1.77 14.99 14.81
CA GLY A 540 2.01 14.84 16.23
C GLY A 540 1.72 15.96 17.23
N VAL A 541 1.31 17.16 16.88
CA VAL A 541 1.05 18.18 17.93
C VAL A 541 -0.37 18.12 18.44
N ASP A 542 -0.50 17.99 19.75
CA ASP A 542 -1.78 18.03 20.46
C ASP A 542 -2.16 19.46 20.80
N VAL A 543 -3.27 19.94 20.24
CA VAL A 543 -3.84 21.26 20.55
C VAL A 543 -5.30 21.07 21.01
N PRO A 544 -5.53 20.84 22.31
CA PRO A 544 -6.87 20.53 22.83
C PRO A 544 -7.92 21.61 22.56
N ASN A 545 -7.48 22.86 22.37
CA ASN A 545 -8.36 24.00 22.08
C ASN A 545 -8.75 24.14 20.62
N ALA A 546 -8.16 23.34 19.71
CA ALA A 546 -8.52 23.35 18.29
C ALA A 546 -9.79 22.52 18.08
N THR A 547 -10.89 23.19 17.71
CA THR A 547 -12.22 22.59 17.54
C THR A 547 -12.67 22.49 16.09
N LEU A 548 -12.01 23.19 15.16
CA LEU A 548 -12.38 23.20 13.76
C LEU A 548 -11.19 22.84 12.87
N MET A 549 -11.43 21.88 11.97
CA MET A 549 -10.54 21.49 10.88
C MET A 549 -11.23 21.81 9.54
N VAL A 550 -10.65 22.64 8.71
CA VAL A 550 -11.09 22.87 7.32
C VAL A 550 -10.04 22.30 6.40
N ILE A 551 -10.43 21.41 5.50
CA ILE A 551 -9.51 20.76 4.54
C ILE A 551 -9.93 21.19 3.13
N GLU A 552 -9.06 21.95 2.49
CA GLU A 552 -9.25 22.47 1.15
C GLU A 552 -8.92 21.40 0.10
N ASP A 553 -9.69 21.39 -1.02
CA ASP A 553 -9.52 20.40 -2.09
C ASP A 553 -9.33 18.97 -1.55
N ALA A 554 -10.24 18.52 -0.67
CA ALA A 554 -10.15 17.26 0.05
C ALA A 554 -10.06 16.04 -0.87
N ASP A 555 -10.46 16.16 -2.13
CA ASP A 555 -10.33 15.13 -3.14
C ASP A 555 -8.89 14.78 -3.53
N ARG A 556 -7.94 15.65 -3.20
CA ARG A 556 -6.49 15.42 -3.41
C ARG A 556 -5.82 14.61 -2.31
N PHE A 557 -6.52 14.35 -1.22
CA PHE A 557 -5.99 13.58 -0.09
C PHE A 557 -6.46 12.13 -0.11
N GLY A 558 -5.66 11.22 0.44
CA GLY A 558 -6.09 9.88 0.79
C GLY A 558 -7.10 9.88 1.93
N LEU A 559 -8.02 8.89 1.99
CA LEU A 559 -8.97 8.79 3.09
C LEU A 559 -8.27 8.61 4.45
N SER A 560 -7.19 7.84 4.49
CA SER A 560 -6.38 7.66 5.70
C SER A 560 -5.74 8.98 6.16
N GLN A 561 -5.25 9.82 5.24
CA GLN A 561 -4.72 11.15 5.56
C GLN A 561 -5.82 12.07 6.08
N LEU A 562 -6.97 12.12 5.42
CA LEU A 562 -8.13 12.90 5.87
C LEU A 562 -8.58 12.47 7.27
N HIS A 563 -8.55 11.17 7.54
CA HIS A 563 -8.89 10.64 8.86
C HIS A 563 -7.89 11.07 9.93
N GLN A 564 -6.59 11.02 9.63
CA GLN A 564 -5.54 11.49 10.53
C GLN A 564 -5.65 13.00 10.82
N LEU A 565 -5.91 13.81 9.77
CA LEU A 565 -6.16 15.25 9.91
C LEU A 565 -7.40 15.51 10.79
N ARG A 566 -8.50 14.81 10.52
CA ARG A 566 -9.71 14.90 11.37
C ARG A 566 -9.40 14.59 12.83
N GLY A 567 -8.54 13.61 13.09
CA GLY A 567 -8.12 13.23 14.45
C GLY A 567 -7.27 14.28 15.20
N ARG A 568 -6.85 15.37 14.53
CA ARG A 568 -6.13 16.49 15.16
C ARG A 568 -7.04 17.44 15.92
N VAL A 569 -8.34 17.38 15.68
CA VAL A 569 -9.36 18.08 16.48
C VAL A 569 -10.16 17.07 17.31
N GLY A 570 -10.98 17.54 18.26
CA GLY A 570 -11.75 16.68 19.14
C GLY A 570 -10.93 16.05 20.27
N ARG A 571 -9.89 16.75 20.72
CA ARG A 571 -9.04 16.32 21.85
C ARG A 571 -9.37 17.03 23.16
N GLY A 572 -10.17 18.09 23.09
CA GLY A 572 -10.72 18.81 24.21
C GLY A 572 -12.13 18.33 24.58
N LYS A 573 -12.76 19.06 25.53
CA LYS A 573 -14.15 18.82 25.96
C LYS A 573 -15.18 19.51 25.05
N ALA A 574 -14.75 20.40 24.15
CA ALA A 574 -15.62 21.15 23.26
C ALA A 574 -15.94 20.33 22.00
N LYS A 575 -17.19 20.48 21.53
CA LYS A 575 -17.62 19.84 20.29
C LYS A 575 -16.78 20.29 19.11
N SER A 576 -16.34 19.35 18.28
CA SER A 576 -15.39 19.61 17.21
C SER A 576 -15.93 19.23 15.85
N TYR A 577 -15.43 19.90 14.82
CA TYR A 577 -15.94 19.84 13.47
C TYR A 577 -14.81 19.66 12.44
N CYS A 578 -15.11 18.92 11.38
CA CYS A 578 -14.23 18.77 10.20
C CYS A 578 -15.01 19.12 8.93
N ILE A 579 -14.55 20.10 8.19
CA ILE A 579 -15.18 20.54 6.94
C ILE A 579 -14.26 20.20 5.78
N LEU A 580 -14.76 19.36 4.88
CA LEU A 580 -14.09 18.98 3.63
C LEU A 580 -14.63 19.83 2.50
N THR A 581 -13.78 20.56 1.79
CA THR A 581 -14.17 21.31 0.59
C THR A 581 -13.69 20.59 -0.67
N THR A 582 -14.45 20.64 -1.75
CA THR A 582 -14.04 20.12 -3.05
C THR A 582 -14.76 20.83 -4.21
N HIS A 583 -14.05 21.02 -5.30
CA HIS A 583 -14.58 21.44 -6.59
C HIS A 583 -14.93 20.27 -7.51
N ASN A 584 -14.50 19.07 -7.16
CA ASN A 584 -14.67 17.87 -7.95
C ASN A 584 -16.14 17.39 -7.92
N ARG A 585 -16.68 17.06 -9.09
CA ARG A 585 -18.07 16.57 -9.25
C ARG A 585 -18.13 15.09 -9.65
N ASN A 586 -16.98 14.41 -9.76
CA ASN A 586 -16.96 12.99 -10.09
C ASN A 586 -17.69 12.19 -8.99
N PRO A 587 -18.70 11.38 -9.34
CA PRO A 587 -19.49 10.60 -8.39
C PRO A 587 -18.62 9.68 -7.50
N GLU A 588 -17.60 9.03 -8.04
CA GLU A 588 -16.69 8.15 -7.30
C GLU A 588 -15.91 8.91 -6.24
N THR A 589 -15.36 10.08 -6.60
CA THR A 589 -14.64 10.95 -5.67
C THR A 589 -15.56 11.43 -4.54
N LEU A 590 -16.77 11.86 -4.89
CA LEU A 590 -17.75 12.27 -3.89
C LEU A 590 -18.21 11.12 -2.98
N GLN A 591 -18.36 9.92 -3.52
CA GLN A 591 -18.67 8.72 -2.73
C GLN A 591 -17.55 8.42 -1.72
N ARG A 592 -16.29 8.50 -2.15
CA ARG A 592 -15.12 8.34 -1.30
C ARG A 592 -15.11 9.34 -0.14
N LEU A 593 -15.27 10.63 -0.41
CA LEU A 593 -15.30 11.67 0.63
C LEU A 593 -16.51 11.52 1.58
N LYS A 594 -17.67 11.10 1.05
CA LYS A 594 -18.86 10.82 1.87
C LYS A 594 -18.65 9.65 2.84
N ALA A 595 -17.77 8.71 2.54
CA ALA A 595 -17.44 7.64 3.47
C ALA A 595 -16.88 8.19 4.80
N LEU A 596 -16.01 9.22 4.73
CA LEU A 596 -15.47 9.88 5.91
C LEU A 596 -16.54 10.63 6.74
N CYS A 597 -17.61 11.13 6.07
CA CYS A 597 -18.73 11.80 6.76
C CYS A 597 -19.67 10.81 7.49
N LYS A 598 -19.70 9.55 7.06
CA LYS A 598 -20.62 8.53 7.58
C LYS A 598 -20.11 7.81 8.83
N THR A 599 -18.80 7.74 9.01
CA THR A 599 -18.21 7.01 10.13
C THR A 599 -17.00 7.74 10.71
N THR A 600 -16.82 7.60 12.01
CA THR A 600 -15.63 8.04 12.73
C THR A 600 -14.63 6.91 12.94
N ASP A 601 -15.02 5.66 12.66
CA ASP A 601 -14.21 4.47 12.81
C ASP A 601 -13.15 4.40 11.73
N GLY A 602 -11.89 4.56 12.11
CA GLY A 602 -10.75 4.57 11.18
C GLY A 602 -10.53 3.23 10.46
N PHE A 603 -10.87 2.10 11.09
CA PHE A 603 -10.74 0.78 10.44
C PHE A 603 -11.75 0.63 9.30
N LYS A 604 -13.00 1.07 9.49
CA LYS A 604 -14.01 1.07 8.42
C LYS A 604 -13.65 2.02 7.28
N ILE A 605 -13.05 3.18 7.61
CA ILE A 605 -12.56 4.13 6.60
C ILE A 605 -11.43 3.50 5.77
N ALA A 606 -10.51 2.80 6.42
CA ALA A 606 -9.41 2.13 5.74
C ALA A 606 -9.89 0.95 4.85
N GLU A 607 -10.88 0.19 5.30
CA GLU A 607 -11.51 -0.87 4.49
C GLU A 607 -12.20 -0.28 3.26
N GLU A 608 -12.88 0.85 3.40
CA GLU A 608 -13.55 1.53 2.30
C GLU A 608 -12.55 2.16 1.32
N ASP A 609 -11.44 2.74 1.83
CA ASP A 609 -10.35 3.29 0.98
C ASP A 609 -9.71 2.17 0.15
N LEU A 610 -9.45 1.02 0.77
CA LEU A 610 -8.93 -0.16 0.09
C LEU A 610 -9.88 -0.67 -0.99
N ARG A 611 -11.19 -0.73 -0.69
CA ARG A 611 -12.22 -1.16 -1.63
C ARG A 611 -12.34 -0.24 -2.84
N LEU A 612 -12.18 1.07 -2.66
CA LEU A 612 -12.40 2.07 -3.70
C LEU A 612 -11.17 2.33 -4.58
N ARG A 613 -9.97 2.26 -4.00
CA ARG A 613 -8.72 2.53 -4.73
C ARG A 613 -8.01 1.29 -5.24
N GLY A 614 -8.28 0.14 -4.62
CA GLY A 614 -7.42 -1.03 -4.74
C GLY A 614 -6.11 -0.86 -3.96
N PRO A 615 -5.34 -1.94 -3.76
CA PRO A 615 -4.13 -1.93 -2.94
C PRO A 615 -2.94 -1.24 -3.61
N GLY A 616 -2.88 -1.17 -4.93
CA GLY A 616 -1.77 -0.56 -5.66
C GLY A 616 -1.55 0.90 -5.27
N ASP A 617 -2.64 1.67 -5.18
CA ASP A 617 -2.60 3.08 -4.79
C ASP A 617 -2.56 3.26 -3.26
N PHE A 618 -3.06 2.27 -2.49
CA PHE A 618 -3.04 2.32 -1.03
C PHE A 618 -1.63 2.25 -0.45
N PHE A 619 -0.75 1.46 -1.07
CA PHE A 619 0.61 1.27 -0.59
C PHE A 619 1.62 2.28 -1.12
N GLY A 620 1.28 3.06 -2.14
CA GLY A 620 2.21 3.99 -2.80
C GLY A 620 3.50 3.27 -3.27
N SER A 621 4.08 3.64 -4.37
CA SER A 621 5.24 2.98 -4.97
C SER A 621 6.53 3.00 -4.11
N ARG A 622 6.52 3.57 -2.88
CA ARG A 622 7.72 3.82 -2.07
C ARG A 622 7.68 3.37 -0.60
N GLN A 623 6.57 2.80 -0.09
CA GLN A 623 6.45 2.59 1.37
C GLN A 623 6.45 1.15 1.87
N SER A 624 6.47 0.14 1.04
CA SER A 624 6.32 -1.22 1.53
C SER A 624 7.57 -2.06 1.28
N GLY A 625 8.17 -2.56 2.32
CA GLY A 625 9.03 -3.75 2.25
C GLY A 625 8.26 -5.02 1.87
N LEU A 626 7.13 -4.87 1.15
CA LEU A 626 6.36 -5.97 0.58
C LEU A 626 6.94 -6.35 -0.77
N PRO A 627 7.06 -7.66 -1.05
CA PRO A 627 7.42 -8.11 -2.38
C PRO A 627 6.33 -7.71 -3.38
N ALA A 628 6.75 -7.29 -4.58
CA ALA A 628 5.82 -7.00 -5.66
C ALA A 628 5.16 -8.31 -6.13
N PHE A 629 3.86 -8.46 -5.91
CA PHE A 629 3.07 -9.55 -6.48
C PHE A 629 2.90 -9.35 -7.99
N ARG A 630 2.90 -10.44 -8.74
CA ARG A 630 2.78 -10.40 -10.21
C ARG A 630 1.33 -10.48 -10.70
N VAL A 631 0.50 -11.23 -9.96
CA VAL A 631 -0.91 -11.50 -10.32
C VAL A 631 -1.83 -11.19 -9.16
N ALA A 632 -1.40 -11.49 -7.94
CA ALA A 632 -2.22 -11.33 -6.74
C ALA A 632 -2.44 -9.85 -6.41
N ASP A 633 -3.66 -9.52 -6.07
CA ASP A 633 -4.11 -8.19 -5.69
C ASP A 633 -4.69 -8.22 -4.28
N LEU A 634 -3.99 -7.61 -3.32
CA LEU A 634 -4.39 -7.59 -1.91
C LEU A 634 -5.76 -6.94 -1.65
N GLY A 635 -6.30 -6.16 -2.57
CA GLY A 635 -7.62 -5.53 -2.41
C GLY A 635 -8.77 -6.38 -2.93
N CYS A 636 -8.50 -7.18 -3.96
CA CYS A 636 -9.53 -8.01 -4.60
C CYS A 636 -9.48 -9.45 -4.10
N ASP A 637 -8.30 -9.96 -3.73
CA ASP A 637 -8.04 -11.38 -3.48
C ASP A 637 -7.94 -11.75 -1.99
N LEU A 638 -8.57 -10.97 -1.09
CA LEU A 638 -8.51 -11.17 0.37
C LEU A 638 -8.95 -12.58 0.82
N ALA A 639 -9.90 -13.19 0.13
CA ALA A 639 -10.34 -14.56 0.45
C ALA A 639 -9.21 -15.56 0.15
N ALA A 640 -8.61 -15.48 -1.03
CA ALA A 640 -7.48 -16.32 -1.43
C ALA A 640 -6.28 -16.14 -0.49
N MET A 641 -6.05 -14.91 -0.02
CA MET A 641 -5.00 -14.60 0.95
C MET A 641 -5.23 -15.29 2.29
N LYS A 642 -6.45 -15.25 2.84
CA LYS A 642 -6.78 -15.94 4.10
C LYS A 642 -6.59 -17.45 3.97
N ASP A 643 -7.07 -18.02 2.86
CA ASP A 643 -6.92 -19.44 2.58
C ASP A 643 -5.45 -19.85 2.47
N ALA A 644 -4.65 -19.08 1.76
CA ALA A 644 -3.21 -19.30 1.60
C ALA A 644 -2.45 -19.15 2.93
N GLN A 645 -2.84 -18.17 3.76
CA GLN A 645 -2.26 -17.96 5.09
C GLN A 645 -2.54 -19.15 6.02
N GLN A 646 -3.78 -19.66 6.05
CA GLN A 646 -4.11 -20.84 6.83
C GLN A 646 -3.37 -22.06 6.32
N ALA A 647 -3.34 -22.28 5.01
CA ALA A 647 -2.64 -23.40 4.39
C ALA A 647 -1.13 -23.39 4.67
N SER A 648 -0.51 -22.21 4.64
CA SER A 648 0.92 -22.06 4.92
C SER A 648 1.26 -22.31 6.38
N ALA A 649 0.40 -21.87 7.31
CA ALA A 649 0.56 -22.16 8.74
C ALA A 649 0.46 -23.66 9.03
N ASP A 650 -0.60 -24.31 8.54
CA ASP A 650 -0.82 -25.75 8.67
C ASP A 650 0.39 -26.54 8.11
N TRP A 651 0.94 -26.09 6.98
CA TRP A 651 2.07 -26.75 6.33
C TRP A 651 3.38 -26.54 7.08
N ILE A 652 3.67 -25.34 7.59
CA ILE A 652 4.88 -25.06 8.38
C ILE A 652 4.87 -25.87 9.68
N ASP A 653 3.74 -25.95 10.34
CA ASP A 653 3.60 -26.75 11.57
C ASP A 653 3.86 -28.26 11.32
N ALA A 654 3.42 -28.78 10.17
CA ALA A 654 3.59 -30.17 9.81
C ALA A 654 4.96 -30.52 9.20
N TYR A 655 5.52 -29.64 8.37
CA TYR A 655 6.65 -29.95 7.48
C TYR A 655 7.76 -28.89 7.50
N GLY A 656 7.65 -27.82 8.28
CA GLY A 656 8.59 -26.68 8.25
C GLY A 656 10.05 -27.04 8.50
N ALA A 657 10.32 -28.11 9.28
CA ALA A 657 11.64 -28.64 9.56
C ALA A 657 12.04 -29.85 8.66
N SER A 658 11.19 -30.24 7.69
CA SER A 658 11.44 -31.40 6.84
C SER A 658 12.40 -31.07 5.68
N ASP A 659 13.18 -32.10 5.25
CA ASP A 659 14.08 -32.00 4.09
C ASP A 659 13.49 -32.65 2.83
N THR A 660 12.16 -32.54 2.64
CA THR A 660 11.52 -33.04 1.42
C THR A 660 11.82 -32.13 0.22
N PRO A 661 11.79 -32.65 -1.01
CA PRO A 661 12.02 -31.84 -2.22
C PRO A 661 11.09 -30.62 -2.29
N GLU A 662 9.81 -30.80 -1.94
CA GLU A 662 8.80 -29.73 -1.93
C GLU A 662 9.13 -28.65 -0.90
N ALA A 663 9.61 -29.04 0.29
CA ALA A 663 10.02 -28.12 1.34
C ALA A 663 11.24 -27.28 0.90
N ASN A 664 12.19 -27.91 0.24
CA ASN A 664 13.38 -27.24 -0.27
C ASN A 664 13.04 -26.29 -1.42
N ALA A 665 12.20 -26.71 -2.38
CA ALA A 665 11.71 -25.86 -3.45
C ALA A 665 10.94 -24.64 -2.92
N LEU A 666 10.12 -24.83 -1.87
CA LEU A 666 9.42 -23.72 -1.23
C LEU A 666 10.38 -22.75 -0.52
N ARG A 667 11.39 -23.25 0.20
CA ARG A 667 12.42 -22.40 0.84
C ARG A 667 13.21 -21.59 -0.18
N GLU A 668 13.60 -22.19 -1.29
CA GLU A 668 14.24 -21.48 -2.40
C GLU A 668 13.33 -20.38 -2.97
N ARG A 669 12.06 -20.68 -3.17
CA ARG A 669 11.08 -19.74 -3.68
C ARG A 669 10.84 -18.58 -2.71
N ILE A 670 10.81 -18.84 -1.42
CA ILE A 670 10.74 -17.82 -0.36
C ILE A 670 11.99 -16.93 -0.40
N GLY A 671 13.18 -17.52 -0.50
CA GLY A 671 14.43 -16.78 -0.62
C GLY A 671 14.43 -15.84 -1.82
N ASP A 672 14.01 -16.30 -2.99
CA ASP A 672 13.88 -15.51 -4.21
C ASP A 672 12.89 -14.33 -4.05
N LEU A 673 11.78 -14.55 -3.33
CA LEU A 673 10.75 -13.52 -3.13
C LEU A 673 11.29 -12.38 -2.25
N PHE A 674 11.96 -12.70 -1.15
CA PHE A 674 12.48 -11.71 -0.20
C PHE A 674 13.77 -11.04 -0.68
N ALA A 675 14.66 -11.74 -1.41
CA ALA A 675 15.85 -11.12 -2.01
C ALA A 675 15.51 -10.04 -3.03
N ARG A 676 14.43 -10.20 -3.79
CA ARG A 676 13.93 -9.16 -4.72
C ARG A 676 13.44 -7.91 -4.01
N SER A 677 12.90 -8.04 -2.80
CA SER A 677 12.43 -6.88 -2.02
C SER A 677 13.60 -6.06 -1.48
N GLU A 678 14.74 -6.66 -1.15
CA GLU A 678 15.94 -5.94 -0.70
C GLU A 678 16.63 -5.18 -1.86
N GLY A 679 16.59 -5.72 -3.08
CA GLY A 679 17.13 -5.05 -4.29
C GLY A 679 16.38 -3.81 -4.74
N THR A 680 15.14 -3.61 -4.30
CA THR A 680 14.33 -2.39 -4.56
C THR A 680 14.49 -1.31 -3.49
N MET A 681 15.26 -1.58 -2.43
CA MET A 681 15.53 -0.63 -1.34
C MET A 681 16.88 0.14 -1.49
N ASN A 682 17.65 -0.09 -2.57
CA ASN A 682 18.91 0.64 -2.85
C ASN A 682 18.72 1.73 -3.91
#